data_b76dd0f485fa567c6dcbcb505b07f2ab
#
_entry.id   b76dd0f485fa567c6dcbcb505b07f2ab
#
_cell.length_a   1.000
_cell.length_b   1.000
_cell.length_c   1.000
_cell.angle_alpha   90.00
_cell.angle_beta   90.00
_cell.angle_gamma   90.00
#
_symmetry.space_group_name_H-M   'P 1'
#
loop_
_entity.id
_entity.type
_entity.pdbx_description
1 polymer ?
#
loop_
_entity_poly.entity_id
_entity_poly.type
_entity_poly.pdbx_seq_one_letter_code
_entity_poly.pdbx_strand_id
1 'polypeptide(L)'
;MKKKKVMPLLTLAMVAIMAAEGSLTEISAAPLTELVSAQDAELGEPVADETNVETSDTENDATDIANLSVSDDSIGEIMQPEATYLDSGSASVSKMSKSGIANQLNAIYSAKFGLYSIVPSVTVPYSSGAASAEHYKYTLASVNLMRQIAGLPGVTFKDEYNTYAQYGAVVMAAREEFSHTPSCPAGMDSEFYLKGLTGTSRGNISMGTSSYYTMPKFTTGYMQDNRGNNVLTVGHRRWILNPSMGQTGFGYAESTSGKSYSVMYAFDKSKTGVDYDFIAWPSSGNFPNTIMSAKEPWSVTLNPEKFKTDSAYLNTNNVSVTITAPNGVTKTFRAADKKDSLIDDQSKSYFTIDTAGYGVNNCIIFRPGSDVFGANALSGTYTVVISGLKEKLGTPASLCYTIDFFNPQDYITDTNPDLGSGDKQVDEAALEAFINRLYQKCLDRDNDTTGMLYWKDQLKSKQLSGAQVAQNFFFSEEMKNKKLTDEQFIDTLYVVMMDRKADVSGKEYWLDLMKNGVGKTGVFAEFAASPEFSAICKNYGITRGDAVVSEGRDKNIGATQFIARLYTKALGRTYDVDGLNYWCDCLIRKEYSAAEIASTQFFHSKEFTMKGLGDSDYVKVLYRTFLGREYDEEGLNYWLFQMRVYGMSRDTVLNEFANSKEFKQIMAQYGL
;
A
#
# COMPACT_ATOMS: atom_id res chain seq x y z
N MET A 1 48.31 -14.63 -20.91
CA MET A 1 47.14 -14.88 -20.04
C MET A 1 45.92 -14.24 -20.68
N LYS A 2 45.08 -15.02 -21.38
CA LYS A 2 43.88 -14.55 -22.06
C LYS A 2 42.68 -14.87 -21.16
N LYS A 3 41.96 -13.84 -20.70
CA LYS A 3 40.67 -13.99 -19.98
C LYS A 3 39.58 -14.31 -21.02
N LYS A 4 39.02 -15.51 -20.96
CA LYS A 4 37.77 -15.86 -21.68
C LYS A 4 36.59 -15.22 -20.95
N LYS A 5 35.85 -14.36 -21.66
CA LYS A 5 34.52 -13.91 -21.25
C LYS A 5 33.53 -15.05 -21.50
N VAL A 6 32.83 -15.48 -20.45
CA VAL A 6 31.68 -16.38 -20.55
C VAL A 6 30.46 -15.48 -20.79
N MET A 7 29.81 -15.63 -21.92
CA MET A 7 28.51 -15.04 -22.24
C MET A 7 27.41 -15.85 -21.51
N PRO A 8 26.39 -15.23 -20.99
CA PRO A 8 25.31 -15.96 -20.33
C PRO A 8 24.45 -16.72 -21.35
N LEU A 9 24.06 -17.92 -20.97
CA LEU A 9 23.29 -18.90 -21.77
C LEU A 9 21.89 -18.42 -22.20
N LEU A 10 21.41 -17.27 -21.67
CA LEU A 10 20.06 -16.76 -21.94
C LEU A 10 19.83 -16.23 -23.36
N THR A 11 20.89 -15.87 -24.07
CA THR A 11 20.79 -15.31 -25.45
C THR A 11 20.66 -16.38 -26.53
N LEU A 12 20.99 -17.64 -26.21
CA LEU A 12 20.92 -18.73 -27.19
C LEU A 12 19.51 -19.36 -27.29
N ALA A 13 18.71 -19.28 -26.20
CA ALA A 13 17.34 -19.82 -26.18
C ALA A 13 16.35 -18.96 -27.00
N MET A 14 16.54 -17.63 -27.05
CA MET A 14 15.66 -16.74 -27.83
C MET A 14 15.88 -16.80 -29.33
N VAL A 15 17.09 -17.15 -29.80
CA VAL A 15 17.39 -17.29 -31.24
C VAL A 15 16.82 -18.59 -31.80
N ALA A 16 16.67 -19.64 -30.99
CA ALA A 16 16.10 -20.92 -31.44
C ALA A 16 14.57 -20.87 -31.64
N ILE A 17 13.86 -19.97 -30.95
CA ILE A 17 12.39 -19.82 -31.04
C ILE A 17 11.98 -19.01 -32.28
N MET A 18 12.80 -18.07 -32.74
CA MET A 18 12.52 -17.29 -33.96
C MET A 18 12.85 -18.00 -35.28
N ALA A 19 13.55 -19.12 -35.24
CA ALA A 19 13.88 -19.92 -36.43
C ALA A 19 12.86 -21.05 -36.71
N ALA A 20 11.86 -21.26 -35.87
CA ALA A 20 10.90 -22.36 -35.99
C ALA A 20 9.59 -22.01 -36.70
N GLU A 21 9.41 -20.77 -37.18
CA GLU A 21 8.19 -20.35 -37.89
C GLU A 21 8.21 -20.60 -39.41
N GLY A 22 9.13 -21.40 -39.90
CA GLY A 22 9.28 -21.59 -41.35
C GLY A 22 9.51 -23.03 -41.82
N SER A 23 8.80 -24.04 -41.32
CA SER A 23 8.48 -25.26 -42.08
C SER A 23 7.74 -26.29 -41.22
N LEU A 24 6.53 -26.62 -41.62
CA LEU A 24 5.75 -27.76 -41.15
C LEU A 24 6.33 -29.06 -41.70
N THR A 25 7.04 -29.82 -40.89
CA THR A 25 7.18 -31.28 -41.04
C THR A 25 7.22 -31.93 -39.66
N GLU A 26 6.48 -33.03 -39.57
CA GLU A 26 6.18 -33.85 -38.39
C GLU A 26 7.29 -33.93 -37.33
N ILE A 27 7.00 -33.43 -36.13
CA ILE A 27 7.79 -33.73 -34.94
C ILE A 27 6.98 -34.73 -34.11
N SER A 28 7.51 -35.93 -34.00
CA SER A 28 7.07 -36.99 -33.11
C SER A 28 7.01 -36.49 -31.68
N ALA A 29 5.87 -36.67 -31.01
CA ALA A 29 5.60 -36.24 -29.66
C ALA A 29 6.58 -36.88 -28.66
N ALA A 30 7.47 -36.08 -28.11
CA ALA A 30 8.13 -36.40 -26.84
C ALA A 30 7.14 -36.18 -25.67
N PRO A 31 7.22 -36.98 -24.61
CA PRO A 31 6.26 -36.88 -23.52
C PRO A 31 6.31 -35.50 -22.84
N LEU A 32 5.15 -34.89 -22.68
CA LEU A 32 4.91 -33.55 -22.12
C LEU A 32 5.47 -33.33 -20.69
N THR A 33 5.85 -34.39 -19.99
CA THR A 33 6.44 -34.35 -18.65
C THR A 33 7.83 -33.70 -18.58
N GLU A 34 8.61 -33.73 -19.63
CA GLU A 34 9.97 -33.15 -19.63
C GLU A 34 10.00 -31.64 -19.85
N LEU A 35 8.96 -31.05 -20.46
CA LEU A 35 8.90 -29.60 -20.70
C LEU A 35 8.40 -28.83 -19.45
N VAL A 36 7.65 -29.48 -18.58
CA VAL A 36 7.16 -28.88 -17.33
C VAL A 36 8.24 -28.92 -16.24
N SER A 37 9.04 -30.00 -16.19
CA SER A 37 10.08 -30.16 -15.17
C SER A 37 11.28 -29.23 -15.31
N ALA A 38 11.57 -28.74 -16.52
CA ALA A 38 12.71 -27.84 -16.77
C ALA A 38 12.42 -26.38 -16.42
N GLN A 39 11.13 -25.99 -16.29
CA GLN A 39 10.73 -24.63 -15.86
C GLN A 39 10.44 -24.53 -14.38
N ASP A 40 10.07 -25.65 -13.71
CA ASP A 40 9.78 -25.69 -12.28
C ASP A 40 11.04 -25.62 -11.40
N ALA A 41 12.21 -25.92 -11.95
CA ALA A 41 13.48 -25.84 -11.22
C ALA A 41 13.93 -24.40 -10.87
N GLU A 42 13.36 -23.37 -11.50
CA GLU A 42 13.62 -21.95 -11.16
C GLU A 42 12.54 -21.31 -10.28
N LEU A 43 11.42 -21.97 -10.04
CA LEU A 43 10.20 -21.37 -9.46
C LEU A 43 9.62 -22.19 -8.30
N GLY A 44 10.40 -22.57 -7.32
CA GLY A 44 9.92 -23.21 -6.08
C GLY A 44 8.88 -24.35 -6.28
N GLU A 45 9.07 -25.49 -5.65
CA GLU A 45 8.28 -26.70 -5.85
C GLU A 45 6.75 -26.49 -5.82
N PRO A 46 5.99 -27.25 -6.63
CA PRO A 46 4.53 -27.22 -6.61
C PRO A 46 3.99 -27.72 -5.28
N VAL A 47 2.97 -27.03 -4.79
CA VAL A 47 2.23 -27.40 -3.59
C VAL A 47 1.63 -28.80 -3.79
N ALA A 48 1.86 -29.69 -2.86
CA ALA A 48 1.35 -31.06 -2.88
C ALA A 48 -0.18 -31.10 -3.02
N ASP A 49 -0.67 -32.04 -3.81
CA ASP A 49 -2.08 -32.34 -4.05
C ASP A 49 -2.86 -32.46 -2.72
N GLU A 50 -3.89 -31.65 -2.55
CA GLU A 50 -4.87 -31.86 -1.49
C GLU A 50 -5.79 -33.01 -1.87
N THR A 51 -5.50 -34.21 -1.39
CA THR A 51 -6.43 -35.34 -1.47
C THR A 51 -7.60 -35.11 -0.50
N ASN A 52 -8.82 -35.24 -1.01
CA ASN A 52 -10.06 -35.27 -0.26
C ASN A 52 -9.99 -36.23 0.96
N VAL A 53 -10.28 -35.68 2.15
CA VAL A 53 -10.67 -36.50 3.30
C VAL A 53 -12.10 -36.13 3.66
N GLU A 54 -13.00 -37.05 3.40
CA GLU A 54 -14.38 -37.03 3.94
C GLU A 54 -14.31 -37.19 5.46
N THR A 55 -14.93 -36.24 6.18
CA THR A 55 -15.11 -36.34 7.63
C THR A 55 -16.30 -37.22 7.96
N SER A 56 -16.05 -38.29 8.70
CA SER A 56 -17.08 -38.96 9.51
C SER A 56 -16.95 -38.51 10.96
N ASP A 57 -18.07 -38.00 11.49
CA ASP A 57 -18.22 -37.64 12.90
C ASP A 57 -18.13 -38.89 13.79
N THR A 58 -17.37 -38.79 14.88
CA THR A 58 -17.68 -39.50 16.11
C THR A 58 -17.16 -38.71 17.32
N GLU A 59 -18.12 -38.43 18.21
CA GLU A 59 -17.88 -37.94 19.57
C GLU A 59 -17.14 -38.98 20.43
N ASN A 60 -16.31 -38.52 21.38
CA ASN A 60 -16.36 -38.87 22.81
C ASN A 60 -15.16 -38.31 23.60
N ASP A 61 -15.51 -37.55 24.52
CA ASP A 61 -15.46 -37.64 26.00
C ASP A 61 -14.10 -37.56 26.72
N ALA A 62 -14.16 -36.67 27.68
CA ALA A 62 -13.34 -36.18 28.77
C ALA A 62 -12.39 -37.18 29.51
N THR A 63 -11.31 -36.68 30.06
CA THR A 63 -11.08 -36.47 31.51
C THR A 63 -9.64 -36.04 31.85
N ASP A 64 -9.57 -35.02 32.71
CA ASP A 64 -8.63 -34.74 33.80
C ASP A 64 -7.15 -35.18 33.74
N ILE A 65 -6.24 -34.27 34.09
CA ILE A 65 -5.52 -34.24 35.37
C ILE A 65 -4.67 -32.95 35.51
N ALA A 66 -4.70 -32.51 36.77
CA ALA A 66 -4.22 -31.26 37.32
C ALA A 66 -2.67 -31.15 37.51
N ASN A 67 -2.29 -29.87 37.68
CA ASN A 67 -1.22 -29.35 38.55
C ASN A 67 0.22 -29.86 38.45
N LEU A 68 1.12 -28.94 38.16
CA LEU A 68 2.30 -28.71 39.00
C LEU A 68 2.88 -27.30 38.72
N SER A 69 2.84 -26.51 39.76
CA SER A 69 3.55 -25.26 39.94
C SER A 69 5.02 -25.52 40.22
N VAL A 70 5.93 -24.79 39.61
CA VAL A 70 7.25 -24.48 40.19
C VAL A 70 7.57 -23.03 39.91
N SER A 71 7.78 -22.32 40.99
CA SER A 71 8.28 -20.96 41.11
C SER A 71 9.80 -20.88 40.85
N ASP A 72 10.18 -19.73 40.40
CA ASP A 72 11.29 -18.93 41.00
C ASP A 72 12.57 -18.68 40.22
N ASP A 73 12.76 -17.42 40.10
CA ASP A 73 13.92 -16.53 40.35
C ASP A 73 15.03 -16.35 39.32
N SER A 74 15.06 -15.06 38.96
CA SER A 74 16.28 -14.24 38.78
C SER A 74 17.30 -14.68 37.75
N ILE A 75 17.25 -14.07 36.57
CA ILE A 75 18.47 -13.75 35.81
C ILE A 75 18.40 -12.29 35.36
N GLY A 76 19.50 -11.57 35.65
CA GLY A 76 19.68 -10.16 35.54
C GLY A 76 19.32 -9.52 34.18
N GLU A 77 18.86 -8.31 34.26
CA GLU A 77 18.71 -7.39 33.14
C GLU A 77 20.05 -7.17 32.43
N ILE A 78 20.22 -7.79 31.29
CA ILE A 78 21.19 -7.33 30.31
C ILE A 78 20.50 -6.20 29.54
N MET A 79 20.92 -4.97 29.78
CA MET A 79 20.55 -3.81 28.95
C MET A 79 20.90 -4.13 27.50
N GLN A 80 19.89 -4.40 26.71
CA GLN A 80 19.99 -4.45 25.25
C GLN A 80 20.05 -2.99 24.74
N PRO A 81 20.87 -2.68 23.74
CA PRO A 81 20.83 -1.36 23.12
C PRO A 81 19.43 -1.12 22.53
N GLU A 82 18.89 0.08 22.76
CA GLU A 82 17.60 0.51 22.25
C GLU A 82 17.55 0.24 20.74
N ALA A 83 16.67 -0.67 20.35
CA ALA A 83 16.39 -0.93 18.94
C ALA A 83 15.63 0.28 18.38
N THR A 84 16.14 0.86 17.31
CA THR A 84 15.43 1.87 16.54
C THR A 84 14.13 1.26 16.00
N TYR A 85 13.00 1.77 16.45
CA TYR A 85 11.69 1.37 15.94
C TYR A 85 11.48 2.02 14.58
N LEU A 86 11.41 1.21 13.53
CA LEU A 86 10.94 1.68 12.25
C LEU A 86 9.39 1.67 12.28
N ASP A 87 8.80 2.83 12.57
CA ASP A 87 7.35 3.05 12.43
C ASP A 87 7.06 3.53 11.01
N SER A 88 7.08 2.63 10.06
CA SER A 88 6.58 2.93 8.72
C SER A 88 6.12 1.65 8.05
N GLY A 89 4.83 1.45 8.09
CA GLY A 89 4.22 0.44 7.25
C GLY A 89 4.23 0.88 5.81
N SER A 90 4.57 -0.05 4.96
CA SER A 90 4.14 -0.19 3.57
C SER A 90 4.26 1.02 2.62
N ALA A 91 4.53 0.66 1.39
CA ALA A 91 4.58 1.48 0.18
C ALA A 91 3.80 2.80 0.23
N SER A 92 4.30 3.79 -0.49
CA SER A 92 3.84 5.18 -0.63
C SER A 92 2.40 5.38 -1.15
N VAL A 93 1.54 4.38 -1.05
CA VAL A 93 0.12 4.50 -1.39
C VAL A 93 -0.63 5.04 -0.18
N SER A 94 -1.36 6.14 -0.35
CA SER A 94 -2.20 6.76 0.67
C SER A 94 -3.10 5.73 1.36
N LYS A 95 -3.05 5.67 2.69
CA LYS A 95 -3.89 4.74 3.49
C LYS A 95 -5.37 5.08 3.27
N MET A 96 -6.17 4.08 2.93
CA MET A 96 -7.61 4.26 2.69
C MET A 96 -8.36 4.62 3.97
N SER A 97 -9.36 5.51 3.86
CA SER A 97 -10.27 5.80 4.96
C SER A 97 -11.21 4.62 5.24
N LYS A 98 -11.76 4.52 6.45
CA LYS A 98 -12.75 3.49 6.82
C LYS A 98 -13.95 3.49 5.87
N SER A 99 -14.48 4.68 5.54
CA SER A 99 -15.59 4.80 4.58
C SER A 99 -15.20 4.40 3.15
N GLY A 100 -13.98 4.73 2.71
CA GLY A 100 -13.48 4.31 1.40
C GLY A 100 -13.39 2.79 1.26
N ILE A 101 -12.89 2.10 2.28
CA ILE A 101 -12.86 0.63 2.33
C ILE A 101 -14.28 0.05 2.39
N ALA A 102 -15.12 0.58 3.30
CA ALA A 102 -16.48 0.10 3.53
C ALA A 102 -17.35 0.21 2.27
N ASN A 103 -17.30 1.37 1.59
CA ASN A 103 -18.06 1.62 0.36
C ASN A 103 -17.65 0.66 -0.75
N GLN A 104 -16.35 0.43 -0.96
CA GLN A 104 -15.86 -0.49 -1.98
C GLN A 104 -16.21 -1.95 -1.65
N LEU A 105 -16.04 -2.39 -0.40
CA LEU A 105 -16.46 -3.73 0.04
C LEU A 105 -17.95 -3.93 -0.22
N ASN A 106 -18.79 -2.99 0.21
CA ASN A 106 -20.22 -3.07 0.00
C ASN A 106 -20.55 -3.18 -1.49
N ALA A 107 -20.01 -2.32 -2.34
CA ALA A 107 -20.27 -2.32 -3.76
C ALA A 107 -19.81 -3.62 -4.46
N ILE A 108 -18.65 -4.15 -4.10
CA ILE A 108 -18.11 -5.38 -4.69
C ILE A 108 -18.97 -6.60 -4.31
N TYR A 109 -19.27 -6.76 -3.02
CA TYR A 109 -19.85 -8.00 -2.50
C TYR A 109 -21.38 -8.02 -2.47
N SER A 110 -22.05 -6.85 -2.60
CA SER A 110 -23.50 -6.74 -2.80
C SER A 110 -23.92 -6.72 -4.27
N ALA A 111 -22.96 -6.60 -5.20
CA ALA A 111 -23.24 -6.54 -6.62
C ALA A 111 -23.94 -7.81 -7.12
N LYS A 112 -24.96 -7.61 -7.96
CA LYS A 112 -25.63 -8.67 -8.71
C LYS A 112 -25.31 -8.49 -10.18
N PHE A 113 -24.73 -9.52 -10.78
CA PHE A 113 -24.33 -9.51 -12.19
C PHE A 113 -24.47 -10.90 -12.82
N GLY A 114 -24.59 -10.95 -14.13
CA GLY A 114 -24.51 -12.21 -14.88
C GLY A 114 -23.08 -12.75 -14.87
N LEU A 115 -22.94 -14.06 -14.70
CA LEU A 115 -21.61 -14.68 -14.61
C LEU A 115 -20.85 -14.66 -15.93
N TYR A 116 -21.56 -14.81 -17.05
CA TYR A 116 -20.97 -14.99 -18.38
C TYR A 116 -21.56 -14.02 -19.41
N SER A 117 -20.73 -13.57 -20.33
CA SER A 117 -21.15 -13.02 -21.63
C SER A 117 -21.31 -14.14 -22.66
N ILE A 118 -20.49 -15.19 -22.57
CA ILE A 118 -20.57 -16.42 -23.36
C ILE A 118 -20.37 -17.59 -22.41
N VAL A 119 -21.38 -18.45 -22.25
CA VAL A 119 -21.31 -19.60 -21.36
C VAL A 119 -20.24 -20.60 -21.87
N PRO A 120 -19.30 -21.02 -21.02
CA PRO A 120 -18.32 -22.03 -21.42
C PRO A 120 -18.98 -23.40 -21.60
N SER A 121 -18.41 -24.25 -22.45
CA SER A 121 -18.77 -25.66 -22.53
C SER A 121 -17.70 -26.52 -21.85
N VAL A 122 -18.08 -27.23 -20.79
CA VAL A 122 -17.22 -28.16 -20.03
C VAL A 122 -17.39 -29.62 -20.49
N THR A 123 -18.15 -29.83 -21.57
CA THR A 123 -18.30 -31.11 -22.25
C THR A 123 -17.99 -30.95 -23.73
N VAL A 124 -17.80 -32.05 -24.45
CA VAL A 124 -17.52 -32.02 -25.92
C VAL A 124 -18.74 -31.51 -26.69
N PRO A 125 -18.58 -30.54 -27.61
CA PRO A 125 -17.34 -29.82 -27.90
C PRO A 125 -17.02 -28.75 -26.83
N TYR A 126 -15.79 -28.75 -26.34
CA TYR A 126 -15.34 -27.79 -25.34
C TYR A 126 -15.26 -26.37 -25.90
N SER A 127 -15.63 -25.39 -25.09
CA SER A 127 -15.39 -23.98 -25.41
C SER A 127 -15.05 -23.18 -24.14
N SER A 128 -14.15 -22.21 -24.27
CA SER A 128 -13.74 -21.39 -23.14
C SER A 128 -14.87 -20.49 -22.62
N GLY A 129 -15.81 -20.12 -23.48
CA GLY A 129 -16.76 -19.07 -23.14
C GLY A 129 -16.04 -17.77 -22.77
N ALA A 130 -16.74 -16.88 -22.07
CA ALA A 130 -16.18 -15.67 -21.49
C ALA A 130 -17.02 -15.24 -20.28
N ALA A 131 -16.37 -14.83 -19.20
CA ALA A 131 -17.06 -14.17 -18.09
C ALA A 131 -17.64 -12.81 -18.53
N SER A 132 -18.66 -12.31 -17.83
CA SER A 132 -19.24 -11.01 -18.14
C SER A 132 -18.28 -9.87 -17.79
N ALA A 133 -18.48 -8.71 -18.42
CA ALA A 133 -17.69 -7.51 -18.13
C ALA A 133 -17.81 -7.09 -16.65
N GLU A 134 -19.01 -7.22 -16.07
CA GLU A 134 -19.24 -6.95 -14.66
C GLU A 134 -18.52 -7.95 -13.77
N HIS A 135 -18.53 -9.24 -14.12
CA HIS A 135 -17.80 -10.26 -13.35
C HIS A 135 -16.30 -9.93 -13.30
N TYR A 136 -15.68 -9.59 -14.43
CA TYR A 136 -14.30 -9.12 -14.49
C TYR A 136 -14.09 -7.84 -13.68
N LYS A 137 -14.97 -6.84 -13.84
CA LYS A 137 -14.89 -5.55 -13.13
C LYS A 137 -14.85 -5.74 -11.61
N TYR A 138 -15.82 -6.46 -11.05
CA TYR A 138 -15.87 -6.67 -9.60
C TYR A 138 -14.73 -7.56 -9.08
N THR A 139 -14.25 -8.47 -9.91
CA THR A 139 -13.08 -9.30 -9.55
C THR A 139 -11.81 -8.46 -9.46
N LEU A 140 -11.53 -7.65 -10.49
CA LEU A 140 -10.37 -6.76 -10.46
C LEU A 140 -10.46 -5.77 -9.31
N ALA A 141 -11.65 -5.21 -9.07
CA ALA A 141 -11.90 -4.32 -7.95
C ALA A 141 -11.61 -5.00 -6.60
N SER A 142 -11.99 -6.27 -6.44
CA SER A 142 -11.73 -7.02 -5.21
C SER A 142 -10.22 -7.23 -4.96
N VAL A 143 -9.45 -7.62 -5.97
CA VAL A 143 -8.00 -7.76 -5.87
C VAL A 143 -7.33 -6.42 -5.60
N ASN A 144 -7.72 -5.37 -6.32
CA ASN A 144 -7.14 -4.05 -6.14
C ASN A 144 -7.48 -3.44 -4.79
N LEU A 145 -8.67 -3.71 -4.23
CA LEU A 145 -9.01 -3.29 -2.87
C LEU A 145 -8.10 -3.95 -1.84
N MET A 146 -7.84 -5.28 -1.94
CA MET A 146 -6.93 -5.97 -1.02
C MET A 146 -5.51 -5.40 -1.11
N ARG A 147 -5.02 -5.15 -2.32
CA ARG A 147 -3.71 -4.54 -2.54
C ARG A 147 -3.63 -3.11 -1.98
N GLN A 148 -4.65 -2.28 -2.20
CA GLN A 148 -4.71 -0.91 -1.67
C GLN A 148 -4.77 -0.90 -0.13
N ILE A 149 -5.54 -1.79 0.50
CA ILE A 149 -5.54 -1.95 1.95
C ILE A 149 -4.14 -2.32 2.45
N ALA A 150 -3.41 -3.17 1.73
CA ALA A 150 -2.03 -3.55 2.04
C ALA A 150 -1.00 -2.45 1.69
N GLY A 151 -1.42 -1.31 1.12
CA GLY A 151 -0.53 -0.21 0.71
C GLY A 151 0.21 -0.48 -0.59
N LEU A 152 -0.31 -1.36 -1.45
CA LEU A 152 0.28 -1.71 -2.73
C LEU A 152 -0.47 -1.06 -3.90
N PRO A 153 0.21 -0.71 -4.98
CA PRO A 153 -0.46 -0.24 -6.19
C PRO A 153 -1.33 -1.34 -6.78
N GLY A 154 -2.44 -0.93 -7.42
CA GLY A 154 -3.33 -1.85 -8.12
C GLY A 154 -2.66 -2.54 -9.32
N VAL A 155 -3.32 -3.58 -9.80
CA VAL A 155 -2.97 -4.33 -11.01
C VAL A 155 -4.00 -4.06 -12.11
N THR A 156 -3.66 -4.37 -13.36
CA THR A 156 -4.54 -4.29 -14.52
C THR A 156 -4.73 -5.66 -15.15
N PHE A 157 -5.69 -5.80 -16.05
CA PHE A 157 -5.83 -7.01 -16.84
C PHE A 157 -4.77 -7.13 -17.92
N LYS A 158 -4.43 -8.37 -18.26
CA LYS A 158 -3.77 -8.74 -19.51
C LYS A 158 -4.63 -9.80 -20.19
N ASP A 159 -5.03 -9.57 -21.44
CA ASP A 159 -5.92 -10.46 -22.18
C ASP A 159 -5.39 -11.89 -22.31
N GLU A 160 -4.09 -12.02 -22.48
CA GLU A 160 -3.41 -13.31 -22.50
C GLU A 160 -3.58 -14.05 -21.17
N TYR A 161 -3.48 -13.35 -20.04
CA TYR A 161 -3.67 -13.93 -18.70
C TYR A 161 -5.12 -14.30 -18.43
N ASN A 162 -6.08 -13.47 -18.89
CA ASN A 162 -7.50 -13.82 -18.88
C ASN A 162 -7.77 -15.08 -19.70
N THR A 163 -7.11 -15.21 -20.88
CA THR A 163 -7.22 -16.41 -21.72
C THR A 163 -6.72 -17.64 -20.98
N TYR A 164 -5.50 -17.63 -20.44
CA TYR A 164 -4.95 -18.78 -19.71
C TYR A 164 -5.82 -19.14 -18.50
N ALA A 165 -6.25 -18.16 -17.72
CA ALA A 165 -7.09 -18.38 -16.55
C ALA A 165 -8.46 -18.97 -16.93
N GLN A 166 -9.09 -18.46 -17.98
CA GLN A 166 -10.41 -18.94 -18.43
C GLN A 166 -10.35 -20.37 -18.95
N TYR A 167 -9.32 -20.71 -19.74
CA TYR A 167 -9.10 -22.08 -20.21
C TYR A 167 -8.82 -23.01 -19.03
N GLY A 168 -8.03 -22.56 -18.04
CA GLY A 168 -7.73 -23.33 -16.82
C GLY A 168 -8.97 -23.65 -16.01
N ALA A 169 -9.86 -22.68 -15.81
CA ALA A 169 -11.12 -22.88 -15.13
C ALA A 169 -11.99 -23.94 -15.82
N VAL A 170 -12.04 -23.89 -17.17
CA VAL A 170 -12.79 -24.89 -17.97
C VAL A 170 -12.19 -26.27 -17.88
N VAL A 171 -10.83 -26.40 -17.91
CA VAL A 171 -10.16 -27.71 -17.78
C VAL A 171 -10.48 -28.33 -16.42
N MET A 172 -10.35 -27.58 -15.32
CA MET A 172 -10.69 -28.08 -13.98
C MET A 172 -12.17 -28.46 -13.87
N ALA A 173 -13.08 -27.61 -14.40
CA ALA A 173 -14.51 -27.87 -14.36
C ALA A 173 -14.92 -29.09 -15.20
N ALA A 174 -14.29 -29.30 -16.37
CA ALA A 174 -14.54 -30.45 -17.24
C ALA A 174 -14.08 -31.77 -16.62
N ARG A 175 -13.03 -31.71 -15.82
CA ARG A 175 -12.50 -32.89 -15.10
C ARG A 175 -13.12 -33.07 -13.73
N GLU A 176 -13.74 -32.03 -13.19
CA GLU A 176 -14.07 -31.90 -11.77
C GLU A 176 -12.85 -32.15 -10.85
N GLU A 177 -11.67 -31.79 -11.34
CA GLU A 177 -10.38 -31.99 -10.70
C GLU A 177 -9.83 -30.65 -10.21
N PHE A 178 -9.68 -30.51 -8.91
CA PHE A 178 -9.09 -29.31 -8.28
C PHE A 178 -7.58 -29.52 -8.14
N SER A 179 -6.83 -29.08 -9.13
CA SER A 179 -5.37 -29.30 -9.21
C SER A 179 -4.69 -28.18 -10.01
N HIS A 180 -3.46 -27.83 -9.67
CA HIS A 180 -2.59 -26.98 -10.48
C HIS A 180 -2.15 -27.65 -11.79
N THR A 181 -2.22 -28.98 -11.86
CA THR A 181 -1.88 -29.80 -13.02
C THR A 181 -3.04 -30.76 -13.35
N PRO A 182 -4.25 -30.25 -13.65
CA PRO A 182 -5.39 -31.11 -13.92
C PRO A 182 -5.13 -31.95 -15.16
N SER A 183 -5.62 -33.20 -15.16
CA SER A 183 -5.47 -34.10 -16.30
C SER A 183 -6.29 -33.63 -17.52
N CYS A 184 -5.79 -33.93 -18.73
CA CYS A 184 -6.45 -33.54 -19.97
C CYS A 184 -7.82 -34.21 -20.10
N PRO A 185 -8.93 -33.47 -20.28
CA PRO A 185 -10.24 -34.03 -20.56
C PRO A 185 -10.27 -34.81 -21.88
N ALA A 186 -10.96 -35.94 -21.90
CA ALA A 186 -11.08 -36.76 -23.11
C ALA A 186 -11.72 -35.96 -24.27
N GLY A 187 -11.06 -35.92 -25.43
CA GLY A 187 -11.53 -35.19 -26.60
C GLY A 187 -11.32 -33.68 -26.55
N MET A 188 -10.57 -33.16 -25.59
CA MET A 188 -10.15 -31.78 -25.58
C MET A 188 -8.98 -31.57 -26.53
N ASP A 189 -9.02 -30.47 -27.29
CA ASP A 189 -7.92 -30.04 -28.14
C ASP A 189 -6.66 -29.76 -27.34
N SER A 190 -5.50 -30.13 -27.86
CA SER A 190 -4.21 -30.01 -27.17
C SER A 190 -3.82 -28.55 -26.87
N GLU A 191 -4.10 -27.63 -27.79
CA GLU A 191 -3.82 -26.22 -27.59
C GLU A 191 -4.72 -25.62 -26.50
N PHE A 192 -6.00 -26.03 -26.48
CA PHE A 192 -6.94 -25.65 -25.43
C PHE A 192 -6.41 -26.10 -24.05
N TYR A 193 -6.04 -27.40 -23.95
CA TYR A 193 -5.52 -27.96 -22.71
C TYR A 193 -4.24 -27.26 -22.23
N LEU A 194 -3.27 -27.01 -23.12
CA LEU A 194 -2.00 -26.35 -22.77
C LEU A 194 -2.20 -24.91 -22.27
N LYS A 195 -3.12 -24.17 -22.89
CA LYS A 195 -3.51 -22.84 -22.36
C LYS A 195 -4.10 -22.96 -20.97
N GLY A 196 -4.98 -23.93 -20.74
CA GLY A 196 -5.58 -24.20 -19.45
C GLY A 196 -4.55 -24.60 -18.37
N LEU A 197 -3.65 -25.52 -18.72
CA LEU A 197 -2.54 -25.94 -17.85
C LEU A 197 -1.63 -24.78 -17.47
N THR A 198 -1.34 -23.87 -18.42
CA THR A 198 -0.59 -22.65 -18.14
C THR A 198 -1.32 -21.77 -17.11
N GLY A 199 -2.62 -21.64 -17.22
CA GLY A 199 -3.44 -20.87 -16.26
C GLY A 199 -3.43 -21.47 -14.87
N THR A 200 -3.68 -22.78 -14.76
CA THR A 200 -3.75 -23.47 -13.47
C THR A 200 -2.41 -23.56 -12.75
N SER A 201 -1.32 -23.88 -13.49
CA SER A 201 0.03 -24.01 -12.92
C SER A 201 0.66 -22.66 -12.52
N ARG A 202 0.20 -21.54 -13.08
CA ARG A 202 0.71 -20.18 -12.79
C ARG A 202 -0.30 -19.28 -12.12
N GLY A 203 -1.33 -19.85 -11.53
CA GLY A 203 -2.43 -19.11 -10.94
C GLY A 203 -2.76 -19.53 -9.51
N ASN A 204 -3.41 -18.65 -8.80
CA ASN A 204 -4.22 -19.04 -7.64
C ASN A 204 -5.47 -19.73 -8.17
N ILE A 205 -5.76 -20.94 -7.68
CA ILE A 205 -6.94 -21.69 -8.07
C ILE A 205 -7.91 -21.81 -6.90
N SER A 206 -9.22 -21.89 -7.19
CA SER A 206 -10.27 -22.09 -6.19
C SER A 206 -11.40 -22.95 -6.73
N MET A 207 -12.04 -23.66 -5.82
CA MET A 207 -13.25 -24.43 -6.09
C MET A 207 -14.34 -24.06 -5.07
N GLY A 208 -15.57 -23.90 -5.54
CA GLY A 208 -16.75 -23.69 -4.73
C GLY A 208 -17.79 -24.79 -4.99
N THR A 209 -18.67 -25.00 -4.02
CA THR A 209 -19.71 -26.06 -4.10
C THR A 209 -20.97 -25.61 -4.89
N SER A 210 -21.02 -24.36 -5.32
CA SER A 210 -22.16 -23.81 -6.06
C SER A 210 -21.79 -22.51 -6.80
N SER A 211 -22.65 -22.03 -7.70
CA SER A 211 -22.56 -20.73 -8.37
C SER A 211 -22.61 -19.50 -7.44
N TYR A 212 -22.88 -19.72 -6.14
CA TYR A 212 -22.74 -18.66 -5.13
C TYR A 212 -21.30 -18.12 -5.03
N TYR A 213 -20.31 -18.97 -5.33
CA TYR A 213 -18.90 -18.62 -5.29
C TYR A 213 -18.46 -18.00 -6.60
N THR A 214 -18.50 -16.69 -6.66
CA THR A 214 -18.03 -15.87 -7.80
C THR A 214 -16.54 -15.51 -7.64
N MET A 215 -15.87 -15.08 -8.69
CA MET A 215 -14.46 -14.69 -8.65
C MET A 215 -14.14 -13.64 -7.55
N PRO A 216 -14.95 -12.57 -7.31
CA PRO A 216 -14.70 -11.66 -6.19
C PRO A 216 -14.70 -12.36 -4.81
N LYS A 217 -15.58 -13.34 -4.59
CA LYS A 217 -15.65 -14.10 -3.33
C LYS A 217 -14.43 -15.00 -3.16
N PHE A 218 -13.94 -15.61 -4.23
CA PHE A 218 -12.69 -16.37 -4.19
C PHE A 218 -11.49 -15.50 -3.80
N THR A 219 -11.45 -14.23 -4.19
CA THR A 219 -10.40 -13.30 -3.76
C THR A 219 -10.33 -13.22 -2.22
N THR A 220 -11.46 -13.14 -1.52
CA THR A 220 -11.46 -13.15 -0.06
C THR A 220 -10.90 -14.48 0.48
N GLY A 221 -11.27 -15.61 -0.10
CA GLY A 221 -10.73 -16.93 0.27
C GLY A 221 -9.21 -17.01 0.11
N TYR A 222 -8.68 -16.50 -1.02
CA TYR A 222 -7.23 -16.41 -1.23
C TYR A 222 -6.53 -15.54 -0.17
N MET A 223 -7.16 -14.44 0.24
CA MET A 223 -6.58 -13.56 1.26
C MET A 223 -6.65 -14.14 2.67
N GLN A 224 -7.60 -15.02 2.94
CA GLN A 224 -7.70 -15.71 4.24
C GLN A 224 -6.66 -16.82 4.38
N ASP A 225 -6.44 -17.65 3.35
CA ASP A 225 -5.48 -18.76 3.34
C ASP A 225 -5.57 -19.64 4.59
N ASN A 226 -6.80 -19.96 5.02
CA ASN A 226 -7.08 -20.56 6.33
C ASN A 226 -7.35 -22.07 6.29
N ARG A 227 -7.00 -22.75 5.19
CA ARG A 227 -7.23 -24.20 4.98
C ARG A 227 -6.00 -24.89 4.42
N GLY A 228 -5.91 -26.20 4.72
CA GLY A 228 -4.85 -27.05 4.21
C GLY A 228 -3.45 -26.52 4.52
N ASN A 229 -2.49 -26.80 3.65
CA ASN A 229 -1.12 -26.33 3.80
C ASN A 229 -0.98 -24.81 3.70
N ASN A 230 -1.97 -24.11 3.14
CA ASN A 230 -1.93 -22.66 3.02
C ASN A 230 -1.89 -21.92 4.36
N VAL A 231 -2.31 -22.54 5.46
CA VAL A 231 -2.16 -21.96 6.81
C VAL A 231 -0.69 -21.76 7.21
N LEU A 232 0.24 -22.51 6.62
CA LEU A 232 1.67 -22.43 6.92
C LEU A 232 2.46 -21.59 5.91
N THR A 233 1.90 -21.36 4.73
CA THR A 233 2.59 -20.66 3.61
C THR A 233 1.94 -19.35 3.23
N VAL A 234 0.62 -19.23 3.41
CA VAL A 234 -0.25 -18.14 2.92
C VAL A 234 0.03 -17.77 1.46
N GLY A 235 0.21 -18.81 0.63
CA GLY A 235 0.73 -18.71 -0.72
C GLY A 235 -0.15 -17.88 -1.66
N HIS A 236 -1.46 -18.09 -1.66
CA HIS A 236 -2.39 -17.32 -2.49
C HIS A 236 -2.35 -15.82 -2.15
N ARG A 237 -2.36 -15.50 -0.85
CA ARG A 237 -2.25 -14.13 -0.35
C ARG A 237 -0.95 -13.47 -0.80
N ARG A 238 0.18 -14.16 -0.64
CA ARG A 238 1.50 -13.62 -0.99
C ARG A 238 1.61 -13.32 -2.48
N TRP A 239 1.01 -14.15 -3.34
CA TRP A 239 0.91 -13.85 -4.77
C TRP A 239 0.08 -12.60 -5.04
N ILE A 240 -1.11 -12.46 -4.43
CA ILE A 240 -1.94 -11.26 -4.57
C ILE A 240 -1.21 -10.01 -4.07
N LEU A 241 -0.47 -10.13 -2.98
CA LEU A 241 0.29 -9.03 -2.38
C LEU A 241 1.74 -8.92 -2.91
N ASN A 242 2.08 -9.61 -3.99
CA ASN A 242 3.38 -9.47 -4.63
C ASN A 242 3.55 -8.03 -5.18
N PRO A 243 4.55 -7.25 -4.69
CA PRO A 243 4.77 -5.88 -5.16
C PRO A 243 5.15 -5.82 -6.64
N SER A 244 5.77 -6.87 -7.16
CA SER A 244 6.15 -6.95 -8.58
C SER A 244 4.99 -7.30 -9.52
N MET A 245 3.82 -7.66 -9.00
CA MET A 245 2.64 -7.91 -9.84
C MET A 245 2.08 -6.58 -10.36
N GLY A 246 2.09 -6.39 -11.67
CA GLY A 246 1.47 -5.26 -12.38
C GLY A 246 0.23 -5.64 -13.15
N GLN A 247 0.14 -6.91 -13.57
CA GLN A 247 -0.94 -7.43 -14.40
C GLN A 247 -1.43 -8.78 -13.88
N THR A 248 -2.71 -9.10 -14.16
CA THR A 248 -3.34 -10.36 -13.79
C THR A 248 -4.39 -10.76 -14.83
N GLY A 249 -4.99 -11.93 -14.68
CA GLY A 249 -6.12 -12.39 -15.47
C GLY A 249 -6.99 -13.34 -14.66
N PHE A 250 -8.26 -13.48 -15.03
CA PHE A 250 -9.23 -14.30 -14.32
C PHE A 250 -9.99 -15.22 -15.25
N GLY A 251 -10.33 -16.39 -14.73
CA GLY A 251 -11.20 -17.35 -15.38
C GLY A 251 -12.18 -17.97 -14.41
N TYR A 252 -13.36 -18.32 -14.93
CA TYR A 252 -14.43 -18.92 -14.17
C TYR A 252 -15.22 -19.90 -15.03
N ALA A 253 -15.48 -21.09 -14.49
CA ALA A 253 -16.33 -22.08 -15.12
C ALA A 253 -17.09 -22.89 -14.06
N GLU A 254 -18.25 -23.42 -14.42
CA GLU A 254 -19.04 -24.32 -13.60
C GLU A 254 -19.02 -25.72 -14.22
N SER A 255 -18.84 -26.74 -13.38
CA SER A 255 -18.92 -28.13 -13.80
C SER A 255 -20.38 -28.55 -14.01
N THR A 256 -20.57 -29.73 -14.63
CA THR A 256 -21.89 -30.34 -14.80
C THR A 256 -22.57 -30.70 -13.48
N SER A 257 -21.79 -30.87 -12.39
CA SER A 257 -22.32 -31.10 -11.03
C SER A 257 -22.66 -29.78 -10.29
N GLY A 258 -22.44 -28.63 -10.92
CA GLY A 258 -22.74 -27.32 -10.32
C GLY A 258 -21.63 -26.78 -9.41
N LYS A 259 -20.44 -27.38 -9.37
CA LYS A 259 -19.29 -26.80 -8.70
C LYS A 259 -18.69 -25.67 -9.53
N SER A 260 -18.25 -24.62 -8.88
CA SER A 260 -17.57 -23.49 -9.54
C SER A 260 -16.05 -23.62 -9.40
N TYR A 261 -15.33 -23.30 -10.47
CA TYR A 261 -13.88 -23.28 -10.52
C TYR A 261 -13.40 -21.91 -10.95
N SER A 262 -12.37 -21.41 -10.31
CA SER A 262 -11.79 -20.11 -10.65
C SER A 262 -10.27 -20.20 -10.71
N VAL A 263 -9.69 -19.44 -11.62
CA VAL A 263 -8.25 -19.24 -11.75
C VAL A 263 -7.97 -17.75 -11.75
N MET A 264 -6.98 -17.33 -10.97
CA MET A 264 -6.38 -16.00 -11.03
C MET A 264 -4.92 -16.17 -11.44
N TYR A 265 -4.53 -15.69 -12.63
CA TYR A 265 -3.12 -15.71 -13.04
C TYR A 265 -2.29 -14.82 -12.09
N ALA A 266 -1.24 -15.38 -11.48
CA ALA A 266 -0.55 -14.76 -10.35
C ALA A 266 0.96 -14.52 -10.56
N PHE A 267 1.58 -15.14 -11.57
CA PHE A 267 3.05 -15.13 -11.76
C PHE A 267 3.56 -13.93 -12.57
N ASP A 268 2.83 -12.83 -12.57
CA ASP A 268 3.28 -11.60 -13.22
C ASP A 268 4.35 -10.88 -12.38
N LYS A 269 5.39 -10.38 -13.05
CA LYS A 269 6.49 -9.59 -12.46
C LYS A 269 6.74 -8.32 -13.28
N SER A 270 5.71 -7.78 -13.93
CA SER A 270 5.86 -6.64 -14.85
C SER A 270 6.07 -5.31 -14.15
N LYS A 271 5.76 -5.21 -12.85
CA LYS A 271 5.91 -3.98 -12.07
C LYS A 271 7.24 -3.91 -11.35
N THR A 272 7.90 -2.76 -11.51
CA THR A 272 9.19 -2.46 -10.85
C THR A 272 9.08 -1.18 -10.02
N GLY A 273 10.04 -0.96 -9.12
CA GLY A 273 10.17 0.30 -8.39
C GLY A 273 9.11 0.55 -7.31
N VAL A 274 8.44 -0.49 -6.83
CA VAL A 274 7.54 -0.35 -5.67
C VAL A 274 8.39 -0.28 -4.41
N ASP A 275 8.39 0.87 -3.76
CA ASP A 275 9.08 1.05 -2.48
C ASP A 275 8.20 0.57 -1.33
N TYR A 276 8.76 -0.27 -0.46
CA TYR A 276 8.13 -0.77 0.75
C TYR A 276 9.19 -1.25 1.74
N ASP A 277 8.88 -1.23 3.03
CA ASP A 277 9.71 -1.85 4.05
C ASP A 277 9.24 -3.28 4.32
N PHE A 278 7.95 -3.44 4.50
CA PHE A 278 7.29 -4.74 4.67
C PHE A 278 5.86 -4.70 4.15
N ILE A 279 5.29 -5.87 3.90
CA ILE A 279 3.89 -6.04 3.51
C ILE A 279 3.23 -6.89 4.58
N ALA A 280 2.31 -6.31 5.34
CA ALA A 280 1.57 -6.99 6.39
C ALA A 280 0.14 -7.30 5.96
N TRP A 281 -0.40 -8.41 6.47
CA TRP A 281 -1.81 -8.73 6.41
C TRP A 281 -2.25 -9.42 7.70
N PRO A 282 -3.12 -8.79 8.52
CA PRO A 282 -3.72 -7.48 8.34
C PRO A 282 -2.67 -6.36 8.25
N SER A 283 -2.95 -5.36 7.39
CA SER A 283 -2.04 -4.23 7.15
C SER A 283 -2.16 -3.15 8.23
N SER A 284 -1.15 -2.30 8.30
CA SER A 284 -1.16 -1.12 9.16
C SER A 284 -2.31 -0.15 8.80
N GLY A 285 -2.92 0.47 9.81
CA GLY A 285 -4.01 1.44 9.67
C GLY A 285 -5.39 0.82 9.67
N ASN A 286 -6.33 1.38 8.92
CA ASN A 286 -7.72 0.92 8.89
C ASN A 286 -7.85 -0.45 8.24
N PHE A 287 -8.43 -1.42 8.95
CA PHE A 287 -8.60 -2.79 8.46
C PHE A 287 -10.00 -3.33 8.75
N PRO A 288 -10.75 -3.81 7.74
CA PRO A 288 -12.12 -4.28 7.93
C PRO A 288 -12.13 -5.67 8.58
N ASN A 289 -12.85 -5.82 9.69
CA ASN A 289 -12.92 -7.06 10.46
C ASN A 289 -13.77 -8.16 9.81
N THR A 290 -14.39 -7.88 8.67
CA THR A 290 -15.19 -8.86 7.91
C THR A 290 -14.35 -9.76 6.99
N ILE A 291 -13.09 -9.39 6.73
CA ILE A 291 -12.21 -10.14 5.84
C ILE A 291 -11.08 -10.88 6.57
N MET A 292 -10.92 -10.65 7.88
CA MET A 292 -9.89 -11.27 8.70
C MET A 292 -10.31 -11.35 10.16
N SER A 293 -9.96 -12.43 10.83
CA SER A 293 -10.21 -12.65 12.27
C SER A 293 -8.97 -13.18 12.99
N ALA A 294 -9.12 -13.57 14.26
CA ALA A 294 -8.05 -14.23 15.00
C ALA A 294 -7.83 -15.70 14.59
N LYS A 295 -8.74 -16.27 13.79
CA LYS A 295 -8.67 -17.67 13.32
C LYS A 295 -7.80 -17.81 12.07
N GLU A 296 -7.68 -16.76 11.27
CA GLU A 296 -6.85 -16.78 10.06
C GLU A 296 -5.38 -16.47 10.40
N PRO A 297 -4.43 -17.01 9.62
CA PRO A 297 -3.02 -16.66 9.77
C PRO A 297 -2.78 -15.20 9.38
N TRP A 298 -2.09 -14.45 10.23
CA TRP A 298 -1.54 -13.14 9.91
C TRP A 298 -0.15 -13.31 9.30
N SER A 299 0.29 -12.36 8.50
CA SER A 299 1.55 -12.51 7.77
C SER A 299 2.29 -11.19 7.60
N VAL A 300 3.62 -11.24 7.60
CA VAL A 300 4.49 -10.12 7.29
C VAL A 300 5.61 -10.59 6.37
N THR A 301 5.65 -10.02 5.17
CA THR A 301 6.72 -10.24 4.19
C THR A 301 7.64 -9.03 4.20
N LEU A 302 8.93 -9.24 4.46
CA LEU A 302 9.94 -8.18 4.53
C LEU A 302 10.49 -7.85 3.15
N ASN A 303 10.89 -6.60 2.94
CA ASN A 303 11.63 -6.22 1.72
C ASN A 303 13.06 -6.77 1.78
N PRO A 304 13.47 -7.68 0.87
CA PRO A 304 14.80 -8.28 0.90
C PRO A 304 15.93 -7.30 0.54
N GLU A 305 15.60 -6.13 0.00
CA GLU A 305 16.59 -5.06 -0.24
C GLU A 305 16.87 -4.24 1.03
N LYS A 306 15.95 -4.27 2.01
CA LYS A 306 16.07 -3.53 3.27
C LYS A 306 16.45 -4.41 4.47
N PHE A 307 16.05 -5.69 4.44
CA PHE A 307 16.26 -6.64 5.53
C PHE A 307 17.03 -7.88 5.09
N LYS A 308 17.69 -8.53 6.04
CA LYS A 308 18.23 -9.88 5.88
C LYS A 308 17.09 -10.88 6.00
N THR A 309 16.76 -11.54 4.91
CA THR A 309 15.63 -12.47 4.81
C THR A 309 16.06 -13.93 4.60
N ASP A 310 17.36 -14.22 4.53
CA ASP A 310 17.85 -15.60 4.49
C ASP A 310 17.59 -16.35 5.81
N SER A 311 17.49 -17.68 5.75
CA SER A 311 17.11 -18.52 6.89
C SER A 311 18.09 -18.49 8.06
N ALA A 312 19.32 -18.01 7.87
CA ALA A 312 20.28 -17.84 8.96
C ALA A 312 19.87 -16.71 9.91
N TYR A 313 19.17 -15.70 9.39
CA TYR A 313 18.72 -14.53 10.15
C TYR A 313 17.22 -14.55 10.39
N LEU A 314 16.42 -14.84 9.36
CA LEU A 314 14.97 -14.87 9.45
C LEU A 314 14.48 -16.30 9.74
N ASN A 315 14.39 -16.63 11.02
CA ASN A 315 13.90 -17.91 11.52
C ASN A 315 13.23 -17.76 12.89
N THR A 316 12.47 -18.76 13.32
CA THR A 316 11.70 -18.70 14.57
C THR A 316 12.52 -18.67 15.84
N ASN A 317 13.82 -18.99 15.80
CA ASN A 317 14.72 -18.89 16.95
C ASN A 317 15.21 -17.44 17.16
N ASN A 318 15.34 -16.68 16.06
CA ASN A 318 15.85 -15.30 16.10
C ASN A 318 14.73 -14.27 16.22
N VAL A 319 13.54 -14.57 15.64
CA VAL A 319 12.45 -13.62 15.52
C VAL A 319 11.35 -13.94 16.53
N SER A 320 10.77 -12.91 17.11
CA SER A 320 9.56 -12.98 17.92
C SER A 320 8.52 -11.99 17.45
N VAL A 321 7.25 -12.33 17.62
CA VAL A 321 6.11 -11.45 17.27
C VAL A 321 5.25 -11.25 18.50
N THR A 322 4.97 -10.01 18.85
CA THR A 322 4.07 -9.67 19.98
C THR A 322 2.86 -8.93 19.43
N ILE A 323 1.66 -9.41 19.75
CA ILE A 323 0.39 -8.74 19.47
C ILE A 323 -0.17 -8.24 20.80
N THR A 324 -0.59 -6.99 20.85
CA THR A 324 -1.31 -6.40 21.98
C THR A 324 -2.69 -5.93 21.49
N ALA A 325 -3.74 -6.44 22.09
CA ALA A 325 -5.13 -6.05 21.81
C ALA A 325 -5.52 -4.75 22.54
N PRO A 326 -6.62 -4.08 22.14
CA PRO A 326 -7.09 -2.84 22.77
C PRO A 326 -7.38 -2.96 24.27
N ASN A 327 -7.76 -4.15 24.73
CA ASN A 327 -8.04 -4.46 26.14
C ASN A 327 -6.79 -4.82 26.96
N GLY A 328 -5.59 -4.71 26.37
CA GLY A 328 -4.31 -5.05 27.01
C GLY A 328 -3.92 -6.53 26.96
N VAL A 329 -4.77 -7.42 26.42
CA VAL A 329 -4.39 -8.82 26.21
C VAL A 329 -3.24 -8.89 25.24
N THR A 330 -2.18 -9.63 25.59
CA THR A 330 -0.95 -9.73 24.81
C THR A 330 -0.59 -11.19 24.55
N LYS A 331 -0.18 -11.51 23.32
CA LYS A 331 0.43 -12.80 22.95
C LYS A 331 1.77 -12.53 22.28
N THR A 332 2.82 -13.16 22.82
CA THR A 332 4.14 -13.19 22.19
C THR A 332 4.41 -14.57 21.62
N PHE A 333 4.74 -14.60 20.34
CA PHE A 333 5.12 -15.80 19.59
C PHE A 333 6.64 -15.93 19.58
N ARG A 334 7.13 -17.14 19.87
CA ARG A 334 8.56 -17.48 19.91
C ARG A 334 8.77 -18.88 19.33
N ALA A 335 9.99 -19.36 19.32
CA ALA A 335 10.36 -20.70 18.85
C ALA A 335 9.48 -21.83 19.42
N ALA A 336 9.03 -21.71 20.66
CA ALA A 336 8.14 -22.68 21.29
C ALA A 336 6.73 -22.77 20.65
N ASP A 337 6.29 -21.70 20.00
CA ASP A 337 5.00 -21.65 19.28
C ASP A 337 5.12 -22.13 17.83
N LYS A 338 6.33 -22.56 17.40
CA LYS A 338 6.59 -23.05 16.04
C LYS A 338 5.76 -24.28 15.73
N LYS A 339 5.14 -24.26 14.55
CA LYS A 339 4.44 -25.42 13.96
C LYS A 339 4.90 -25.62 12.53
N ASP A 340 5.19 -26.86 12.21
CA ASP A 340 5.65 -27.31 10.89
C ASP A 340 4.66 -28.28 10.23
N SER A 341 3.51 -28.54 10.87
CA SER A 341 2.46 -29.43 10.38
C SER A 341 1.10 -28.75 10.42
N LEU A 342 0.17 -29.26 9.65
CA LEU A 342 -1.22 -28.80 9.63
C LEU A 342 -1.79 -28.68 11.04
N ILE A 343 -2.53 -27.59 11.26
CA ILE A 343 -3.23 -27.31 12.50
C ILE A 343 -4.72 -27.25 12.17
N ASP A 344 -5.41 -28.35 12.40
CA ASP A 344 -6.84 -28.49 12.12
C ASP A 344 -7.68 -27.58 13.02
N ASP A 345 -7.24 -27.39 14.28
CA ASP A 345 -7.92 -26.50 15.22
C ASP A 345 -7.65 -25.01 14.89
N GLN A 346 -8.62 -24.38 14.22
CA GLN A 346 -8.56 -22.96 13.86
C GLN A 346 -8.59 -22.02 15.07
N SER A 347 -8.91 -22.47 16.27
CA SER A 347 -8.88 -21.65 17.48
C SER A 347 -7.47 -21.43 18.00
N LYS A 348 -6.54 -22.32 17.72
CA LYS A 348 -5.19 -22.34 18.31
C LYS A 348 -4.23 -21.38 17.63
N SER A 349 -3.42 -20.73 18.47
CA SER A 349 -2.31 -19.89 18.03
C SER A 349 -1.13 -20.72 17.54
N TYR A 350 -0.40 -20.21 16.54
CA TYR A 350 0.87 -20.77 16.08
C TYR A 350 1.77 -19.72 15.44
N PHE A 351 3.03 -20.08 15.24
CA PHE A 351 4.06 -19.27 14.61
C PHE A 351 4.92 -20.11 13.67
N THR A 352 5.18 -19.59 12.47
CA THR A 352 6.12 -20.19 11.52
C THR A 352 6.75 -19.12 10.66
N ILE A 353 7.84 -19.46 9.98
CA ILE A 353 8.45 -18.65 8.92
C ILE A 353 8.61 -19.55 7.72
N ASP A 354 7.84 -19.25 6.68
CA ASP A 354 7.94 -19.96 5.41
C ASP A 354 9.02 -19.33 4.55
N THR A 355 9.92 -20.18 4.02
CA THR A 355 11.06 -19.74 3.20
C THR A 355 10.81 -19.87 1.70
N ALA A 356 9.69 -20.44 1.28
CA ALA A 356 9.32 -20.61 -0.13
C ALA A 356 9.03 -19.27 -0.82
N GLY A 357 9.17 -19.24 -2.14
CA GLY A 357 8.98 -18.07 -2.97
C GLY A 357 7.58 -17.96 -3.56
N TYR A 358 6.70 -17.18 -2.91
CA TYR A 358 5.40 -16.80 -3.45
C TYR A 358 5.41 -15.32 -3.84
N GLY A 359 6.13 -14.99 -4.92
CA GLY A 359 6.37 -13.60 -5.35
C GLY A 359 7.55 -12.96 -4.64
N VAL A 360 7.52 -12.83 -3.32
CA VAL A 360 8.65 -12.46 -2.46
C VAL A 360 9.00 -13.62 -1.53
N ASN A 361 10.28 -13.94 -1.42
CA ASN A 361 10.74 -15.03 -0.57
C ASN A 361 10.60 -14.65 0.91
N ASN A 362 10.38 -15.67 1.73
CA ASN A 362 10.34 -15.61 3.19
C ASN A 362 9.20 -14.74 3.75
N CYS A 363 8.38 -15.37 4.56
CA CYS A 363 7.23 -14.74 5.19
C CYS A 363 7.14 -15.15 6.66
N ILE A 364 6.98 -14.18 7.53
CA ILE A 364 6.67 -14.37 8.95
C ILE A 364 5.16 -14.61 9.04
N ILE A 365 4.75 -15.77 9.56
CA ILE A 365 3.35 -16.19 9.62
C ILE A 365 3.00 -16.54 11.05
N PHE A 366 1.91 -15.98 11.57
CA PHE A 366 1.44 -16.24 12.92
C PHE A 366 -0.06 -16.14 13.00
N ARG A 367 -0.69 -17.09 13.66
CA ARG A 367 -2.13 -17.06 13.91
C ARG A 367 -2.37 -16.62 15.36
N PRO A 368 -3.10 -15.50 15.57
CA PRO A 368 -3.39 -15.04 16.93
C PRO A 368 -4.07 -16.06 17.81
N GLY A 369 -5.04 -16.79 17.25
CA GLY A 369 -5.84 -17.79 17.94
C GLY A 369 -7.06 -17.16 18.63
N SER A 370 -8.24 -17.73 18.39
CA SER A 370 -9.46 -17.28 19.06
C SER A 370 -9.54 -17.73 20.54
N ASP A 371 -8.72 -18.67 20.96
CA ASP A 371 -8.50 -19.03 22.36
C ASP A 371 -7.80 -17.92 23.17
N VAL A 372 -7.04 -17.05 22.52
CA VAL A 372 -6.37 -15.92 23.16
C VAL A 372 -7.16 -14.61 22.99
N PHE A 373 -7.56 -14.29 21.77
CA PHE A 373 -8.19 -12.99 21.44
C PHE A 373 -9.72 -13.07 21.30
N GLY A 374 -10.32 -14.21 21.59
CA GLY A 374 -11.75 -14.45 21.50
C GLY A 374 -12.23 -14.79 20.09
N ALA A 375 -13.43 -15.37 20.01
CA ALA A 375 -14.05 -15.82 18.76
C ALA A 375 -14.82 -14.71 18.03
N ASN A 376 -15.03 -13.57 18.67
CA ASN A 376 -15.75 -12.44 18.09
C ASN A 376 -14.91 -11.72 17.03
N ALA A 377 -15.56 -10.94 16.19
CA ALA A 377 -14.88 -10.06 15.25
C ALA A 377 -13.93 -9.09 15.98
N LEU A 378 -12.72 -8.95 15.46
CA LEU A 378 -11.72 -8.04 16.02
C LEU A 378 -12.21 -6.59 15.89
N SER A 379 -11.95 -5.76 16.90
CA SER A 379 -12.37 -4.36 16.92
C SER A 379 -11.38 -3.50 17.70
N GLY A 380 -11.19 -2.25 17.27
CA GLY A 380 -10.24 -1.31 17.88
C GLY A 380 -8.79 -1.56 17.45
N THR A 381 -7.87 -0.88 18.14
CA THR A 381 -6.46 -0.81 17.74
C THR A 381 -5.64 -1.94 18.35
N TYR A 382 -5.07 -2.76 17.50
CA TYR A 382 -4.09 -3.79 17.84
C TYR A 382 -2.69 -3.30 17.49
N THR A 383 -1.73 -3.57 18.35
CA THR A 383 -0.30 -3.29 18.09
C THR A 383 0.44 -4.60 17.81
N VAL A 384 1.23 -4.62 16.74
CA VAL A 384 2.09 -5.74 16.38
C VAL A 384 3.53 -5.28 16.43
N VAL A 385 4.36 -5.98 17.20
CA VAL A 385 5.81 -5.74 17.31
C VAL A 385 6.55 -6.99 16.85
N ILE A 386 7.47 -6.85 15.91
CA ILE A 386 8.33 -7.92 15.42
C ILE A 386 9.77 -7.56 15.80
N SER A 387 10.39 -8.39 16.61
CA SER A 387 11.74 -8.18 17.12
C SER A 387 12.69 -9.28 16.64
N GLY A 388 14.00 -9.00 16.71
CA GLY A 388 15.05 -9.94 16.29
C GLY A 388 15.38 -9.89 14.81
N LEU A 389 14.89 -8.89 14.09
CA LEU A 389 15.20 -8.65 12.69
C LEU A 389 16.60 -8.04 12.52
N LYS A 390 17.10 -8.07 11.29
CA LYS A 390 18.31 -7.35 10.90
C LYS A 390 18.10 -6.62 9.59
N GLU A 391 18.55 -5.38 9.53
CA GLU A 391 18.66 -4.64 8.27
C GLU A 391 19.65 -5.34 7.31
N LYS A 392 19.61 -4.98 6.05
CA LYS A 392 20.46 -5.54 4.98
C LYS A 392 21.95 -5.52 5.35
N LEU A 393 22.43 -4.47 6.00
CA LEU A 393 23.81 -4.30 6.43
C LEU A 393 24.13 -5.01 7.77
N GLY A 394 23.14 -5.63 8.42
CA GLY A 394 23.34 -6.42 9.64
C GLY A 394 23.00 -5.71 10.94
N THR A 395 22.60 -4.44 10.92
CA THR A 395 22.12 -3.69 12.09
C THR A 395 20.90 -4.38 12.69
N PRO A 396 20.81 -4.56 14.02
CA PRO A 396 19.58 -5.03 14.66
C PRO A 396 18.40 -4.11 14.34
N ALA A 397 17.25 -4.70 14.04
CA ALA A 397 16.03 -3.97 13.70
C ALA A 397 14.81 -4.60 14.36
N SER A 398 13.75 -3.81 14.50
CA SER A 398 12.42 -4.27 14.88
C SER A 398 11.37 -3.49 14.08
N LEU A 399 10.19 -4.08 13.90
CA LEU A 399 9.05 -3.43 13.29
C LEU A 399 7.94 -3.27 14.33
N CYS A 400 7.28 -2.12 14.29
CA CYS A 400 6.09 -1.86 15.09
C CYS A 400 5.02 -1.24 14.19
N TYR A 401 3.83 -1.81 14.16
CA TYR A 401 2.70 -1.22 13.43
C TYR A 401 1.38 -1.47 14.16
N THR A 402 0.41 -0.61 13.88
CA THR A 402 -0.93 -0.69 14.47
C THR A 402 -1.97 -1.00 13.42
N ILE A 403 -2.96 -1.81 13.80
CA ILE A 403 -4.10 -2.21 12.98
C ILE A 403 -5.35 -1.68 13.69
N ASP A 404 -6.13 -0.84 13.03
CA ASP A 404 -7.41 -0.35 13.55
C ASP A 404 -8.55 -1.16 12.92
N PHE A 405 -8.97 -2.23 13.59
CA PHE A 405 -10.08 -3.07 13.13
C PHE A 405 -11.41 -2.36 13.31
N PHE A 406 -12.19 -2.33 12.24
CA PHE A 406 -13.51 -1.72 12.22
C PHE A 406 -14.54 -2.60 11.49
N ASN A 407 -15.81 -2.45 11.85
CA ASN A 407 -16.92 -3.07 11.12
C ASN A 407 -17.28 -2.18 9.91
N PRO A 408 -17.13 -2.65 8.67
CA PRO A 408 -17.43 -1.86 7.48
C PRO A 408 -18.87 -1.34 7.41
N GLN A 409 -19.84 -2.08 7.96
CA GLN A 409 -21.25 -1.67 7.92
C GLN A 409 -21.50 -0.31 8.59
N ASP A 410 -20.67 0.06 9.58
CA ASP A 410 -20.81 1.29 10.34
C ASP A 410 -20.29 2.53 9.56
N TYR A 411 -19.65 2.30 8.40
CA TYR A 411 -18.97 3.34 7.62
C TYR A 411 -19.43 3.43 6.17
N ILE A 412 -20.50 2.74 5.79
CA ILE A 412 -21.05 2.84 4.44
C ILE A 412 -21.72 4.20 4.29
N THR A 413 -21.17 5.05 3.43
CA THR A 413 -21.67 6.39 3.12
C THR A 413 -22.06 6.54 1.64
N ASP A 414 -21.57 5.64 0.77
CA ASP A 414 -21.86 5.59 -0.65
C ASP A 414 -22.11 4.14 -1.07
N THR A 415 -23.28 3.85 -1.58
CA THR A 415 -23.66 2.51 -2.05
C THR A 415 -23.25 2.23 -3.51
N ASN A 416 -22.74 3.22 -4.22
CA ASN A 416 -22.26 3.11 -5.59
C ASN A 416 -20.89 3.81 -5.78
N PRO A 417 -19.85 3.44 -4.99
CA PRO A 417 -18.53 4.04 -5.11
C PRO A 417 -17.90 3.70 -6.46
N ASP A 418 -16.99 4.57 -6.92
CA ASP A 418 -16.15 4.24 -8.06
C ASP A 418 -15.18 3.11 -7.68
N LEU A 419 -15.41 1.93 -8.23
CA LEU A 419 -14.59 0.73 -7.99
C LEU A 419 -13.30 0.70 -8.82
N GLY A 420 -12.96 1.81 -9.49
CA GLY A 420 -11.85 1.82 -10.44
C GLY A 420 -12.11 0.77 -11.50
N SER A 421 -12.87 1.11 -12.51
CA SER A 421 -13.15 0.19 -13.61
C SER A 421 -11.85 -0.27 -14.24
N GLY A 422 -11.54 -1.56 -14.12
CA GLY A 422 -10.74 -2.21 -15.13
C GLY A 422 -11.43 -1.92 -16.47
N ASP A 423 -10.77 -1.13 -17.32
CA ASP A 423 -11.26 -0.75 -18.65
C ASP A 423 -12.74 -0.33 -18.73
N LYS A 424 -13.09 0.86 -18.23
CA LYS A 424 -13.76 1.76 -19.17
C LYS A 424 -12.76 1.92 -20.30
N GLN A 425 -13.13 1.49 -21.49
CA GLN A 425 -12.52 2.00 -22.72
C GLN A 425 -12.38 3.50 -22.47
N VAL A 426 -11.13 3.92 -22.26
CA VAL A 426 -10.85 5.28 -21.79
C VAL A 426 -11.50 6.14 -22.86
N ASP A 427 -12.46 6.97 -22.48
CA ASP A 427 -13.10 7.87 -23.43
C ASP A 427 -12.00 8.77 -23.99
N GLU A 428 -11.48 8.39 -25.15
CA GLU A 428 -10.36 9.10 -25.78
C GLU A 428 -10.70 10.57 -26.00
N ALA A 429 -11.97 10.86 -26.26
CA ALA A 429 -12.46 12.22 -26.39
C ALA A 429 -12.42 12.96 -25.04
N ALA A 430 -12.73 12.29 -23.94
CA ALA A 430 -12.62 12.89 -22.60
C ALA A 430 -11.16 13.14 -22.21
N LEU A 431 -10.22 12.22 -22.52
CA LEU A 431 -8.80 12.46 -22.31
C LEU A 431 -8.28 13.63 -23.15
N GLU A 432 -8.64 13.67 -24.43
CA GLU A 432 -8.29 14.78 -25.32
C GLU A 432 -8.84 16.11 -24.79
N ALA A 433 -10.07 16.12 -24.32
CA ALA A 433 -10.69 17.31 -23.75
C ALA A 433 -9.95 17.79 -22.46
N PHE A 434 -9.53 16.86 -21.59
CA PHE A 434 -8.72 17.20 -20.42
C PHE A 434 -7.36 17.78 -20.82
N ILE A 435 -6.66 17.15 -21.76
CA ILE A 435 -5.35 17.62 -22.23
C ILE A 435 -5.50 18.97 -22.92
N ASN A 436 -6.51 19.13 -23.80
CA ASN A 436 -6.81 20.41 -24.44
C ASN A 436 -7.07 21.53 -23.43
N ARG A 437 -7.79 21.22 -22.33
CA ARG A 437 -7.99 22.17 -21.24
C ARG A 437 -6.66 22.67 -20.68
N LEU A 438 -5.66 21.79 -20.49
CA LEU A 438 -4.34 22.18 -19.99
C LEU A 438 -3.61 23.04 -21.02
N TYR A 439 -3.60 22.66 -22.30
CA TYR A 439 -2.98 23.48 -23.34
C TYR A 439 -3.60 24.87 -23.42
N GLN A 440 -4.93 24.95 -23.44
CA GLN A 440 -5.65 26.22 -23.62
C GLN A 440 -5.63 27.09 -22.37
N LYS A 441 -5.92 26.52 -21.17
CA LYS A 441 -6.05 27.31 -19.95
C LYS A 441 -4.75 27.56 -19.21
N CYS A 442 -3.74 26.67 -19.36
CA CYS A 442 -2.45 26.83 -18.72
C CYS A 442 -1.44 27.48 -19.67
N LEU A 443 -1.34 26.99 -20.91
CA LEU A 443 -0.35 27.44 -21.87
C LEU A 443 -0.86 28.51 -22.87
N ASP A 444 -2.17 28.73 -22.91
CA ASP A 444 -2.82 29.72 -23.79
C ASP A 444 -2.56 29.45 -25.28
N ARG A 445 -2.61 28.19 -25.69
CA ARG A 445 -2.45 27.74 -27.06
C ARG A 445 -3.19 26.43 -27.33
N ASP A 446 -3.34 26.09 -28.60
CA ASP A 446 -3.84 24.78 -29.03
C ASP A 446 -2.77 23.71 -28.79
N ASN A 447 -3.23 22.47 -28.68
CA ASN A 447 -2.34 21.32 -28.59
C ASN A 447 -1.61 21.06 -29.91
N ASP A 448 -0.46 20.43 -29.83
CA ASP A 448 0.19 19.79 -30.97
C ASP A 448 -0.08 18.28 -30.94
N THR A 449 -0.08 17.66 -32.13
CA THR A 449 -0.42 16.25 -32.30
C THR A 449 0.51 15.32 -31.48
N THR A 450 1.80 15.62 -31.41
CA THR A 450 2.78 14.80 -30.70
C THR A 450 2.57 14.87 -29.19
N GLY A 451 2.38 16.08 -28.65
CA GLY A 451 2.08 16.29 -27.25
C GLY A 451 0.76 15.66 -26.83
N MET A 452 -0.28 15.81 -27.67
CA MET A 452 -1.59 15.17 -27.42
C MET A 452 -1.45 13.66 -27.31
N LEU A 453 -0.78 13.01 -28.25
CA LEU A 453 -0.57 11.55 -28.24
C LEU A 453 0.25 11.12 -27.02
N TYR A 454 1.30 11.84 -26.66
CA TYR A 454 2.13 11.56 -25.49
C TYR A 454 1.31 11.62 -24.20
N TRP A 455 0.59 12.71 -23.93
CA TRP A 455 -0.18 12.87 -22.70
C TRP A 455 -1.35 11.90 -22.62
N LYS A 456 -2.00 11.58 -23.76
CA LYS A 456 -3.01 10.52 -23.83
C LYS A 456 -2.44 9.18 -23.39
N ASP A 457 -1.26 8.81 -23.91
CA ASP A 457 -0.60 7.55 -23.55
C ASP A 457 -0.26 7.52 -22.05
N GLN A 458 0.27 8.60 -21.48
CA GLN A 458 0.59 8.69 -20.05
C GLN A 458 -0.65 8.51 -19.15
N LEU A 459 -1.76 9.15 -19.50
CA LEU A 459 -3.02 9.03 -18.76
C LEU A 459 -3.68 7.66 -18.96
N LYS A 460 -3.68 7.15 -20.20
CA LYS A 460 -4.27 5.85 -20.57
C LYS A 460 -3.52 4.68 -19.93
N SER A 461 -2.20 4.71 -19.98
CA SER A 461 -1.33 3.73 -19.32
C SER A 461 -1.26 3.89 -17.80
N LYS A 462 -1.89 4.95 -17.25
CA LYS A 462 -1.82 5.31 -15.81
C LYS A 462 -0.39 5.51 -15.29
N GLN A 463 0.56 5.81 -16.18
CA GLN A 463 1.92 6.19 -15.79
C GLN A 463 1.93 7.53 -15.07
N LEU A 464 1.06 8.45 -15.50
CA LEU A 464 0.83 9.72 -14.83
C LEU A 464 -0.65 9.88 -14.49
N SER A 465 -0.91 10.46 -13.34
CA SER A 465 -2.24 10.89 -12.90
C SER A 465 -2.61 12.27 -13.45
N GLY A 466 -3.87 12.67 -13.31
CA GLY A 466 -4.33 14.00 -13.72
C GLY A 466 -3.54 15.13 -13.02
N ALA A 467 -3.24 14.98 -11.73
CA ALA A 467 -2.42 15.94 -10.99
C ALA A 467 -0.99 16.03 -11.53
N GLN A 468 -0.37 14.87 -11.83
CA GLN A 468 0.99 14.83 -12.35
C GLN A 468 1.09 15.37 -13.78
N VAL A 469 0.09 15.09 -14.63
CA VAL A 469 0.02 15.70 -15.97
C VAL A 469 -0.14 17.22 -15.85
N ALA A 470 -1.09 17.70 -15.03
CA ALA A 470 -1.24 19.14 -14.80
C ALA A 470 0.05 19.76 -14.23
N GLN A 471 0.73 19.08 -13.32
CA GLN A 471 2.02 19.53 -12.77
C GLN A 471 3.08 19.71 -13.86
N ASN A 472 3.17 18.77 -14.81
CA ASN A 472 4.10 18.91 -15.93
C ASN A 472 3.80 20.13 -16.80
N PHE A 473 2.53 20.51 -16.96
CA PHE A 473 2.17 21.75 -17.66
C PHE A 473 2.56 23.00 -16.86
N PHE A 474 2.19 23.08 -15.56
CA PHE A 474 2.45 24.24 -14.71
C PHE A 474 3.93 24.52 -14.47
N PHE A 475 4.77 23.48 -14.50
CA PHE A 475 6.20 23.60 -14.26
C PHE A 475 7.05 23.34 -15.52
N SER A 476 6.41 23.33 -16.71
CA SER A 476 7.09 23.24 -18.00
C SER A 476 8.00 24.47 -18.25
N GLU A 477 9.01 24.29 -19.12
CA GLU A 477 9.83 25.42 -19.57
C GLU A 477 8.99 26.50 -20.28
N GLU A 478 7.94 26.09 -20.99
CA GLU A 478 7.01 27.02 -21.63
C GLU A 478 6.30 27.91 -20.59
N MET A 479 5.81 27.31 -19.51
CA MET A 479 5.14 28.04 -18.43
C MET A 479 6.13 28.94 -17.66
N LYS A 480 7.34 28.46 -17.40
CA LYS A 480 8.42 29.26 -16.77
C LYS A 480 8.76 30.52 -17.61
N ASN A 481 8.80 30.36 -18.94
CA ASN A 481 9.08 31.44 -19.86
C ASN A 481 8.00 32.55 -19.88
N LYS A 482 6.76 32.22 -19.43
CA LYS A 482 5.71 33.24 -19.23
C LYS A 482 6.04 34.22 -18.10
N LYS A 483 6.96 33.87 -17.19
CA LYS A 483 7.40 34.68 -16.05
C LYS A 483 6.23 35.26 -15.23
N LEU A 484 5.23 34.43 -14.96
CA LEU A 484 4.05 34.83 -14.20
C LEU A 484 4.44 35.31 -12.80
N THR A 485 3.85 36.43 -12.38
CA THR A 485 3.87 36.84 -10.98
C THR A 485 3.16 35.78 -10.12
N ASP A 486 3.36 35.79 -8.81
CA ASP A 486 2.69 34.86 -7.90
C ASP A 486 1.18 35.04 -7.97
N GLU A 487 0.69 36.26 -8.11
CA GLU A 487 -0.72 36.57 -8.29
C GLU A 487 -1.29 35.93 -9.57
N GLN A 488 -0.59 36.09 -10.70
CA GLN A 488 -0.98 35.50 -11.98
C GLN A 488 -0.91 33.96 -11.94
N PHE A 489 0.07 33.41 -11.23
CA PHE A 489 0.18 31.97 -11.03
C PHE A 489 -1.03 31.42 -10.27
N ILE A 490 -1.45 32.07 -9.18
CA ILE A 490 -2.64 31.70 -8.42
C ILE A 490 -3.91 31.83 -9.28
N ASP A 491 -4.07 32.92 -10.04
CA ASP A 491 -5.21 33.09 -10.94
C ASP A 491 -5.28 31.94 -11.96
N THR A 492 -4.12 31.52 -12.48
CA THR A 492 -4.05 30.38 -13.41
C THR A 492 -4.45 29.07 -12.73
N LEU A 493 -4.01 28.84 -11.48
CA LEU A 493 -4.42 27.66 -10.71
C LEU A 493 -5.95 27.61 -10.53
N TYR A 494 -6.59 28.70 -10.14
CA TYR A 494 -8.03 28.76 -10.01
C TYR A 494 -8.76 28.43 -11.31
N VAL A 495 -8.29 29.00 -12.43
CA VAL A 495 -8.92 28.75 -13.74
C VAL A 495 -8.71 27.31 -14.22
N VAL A 496 -7.51 26.77 -14.05
CA VAL A 496 -7.16 25.43 -14.56
C VAL A 496 -7.68 24.32 -13.62
N MET A 497 -7.44 24.47 -12.31
CA MET A 497 -7.67 23.39 -11.33
C MET A 497 -9.06 23.45 -10.69
N MET A 498 -9.73 24.63 -10.70
CA MET A 498 -11.04 24.79 -10.05
C MET A 498 -12.14 25.28 -10.98
N ASP A 499 -11.82 25.54 -12.28
CA ASP A 499 -12.74 26.03 -13.31
C ASP A 499 -13.50 27.34 -12.95
N ARG A 500 -12.91 28.15 -12.12
CA ARG A 500 -13.47 29.43 -11.67
C ARG A 500 -12.39 30.50 -11.51
N LYS A 501 -12.81 31.75 -11.39
CA LYS A 501 -11.90 32.84 -11.01
C LYS A 501 -11.60 32.78 -9.52
N ALA A 502 -10.40 33.27 -9.14
CA ALA A 502 -10.06 33.45 -7.74
C ALA A 502 -11.00 34.47 -7.09
N ASP A 503 -11.49 34.13 -5.91
CA ASP A 503 -12.08 35.12 -5.02
C ASP A 503 -10.96 35.90 -4.28
N VAL A 504 -11.27 37.10 -3.81
CA VAL A 504 -10.28 38.00 -3.20
C VAL A 504 -9.62 37.36 -1.99
N SER A 505 -10.42 36.79 -1.09
CA SER A 505 -9.92 36.20 0.17
C SER A 505 -9.07 34.95 -0.06
N GLY A 506 -9.48 34.11 -1.02
CA GLY A 506 -8.71 32.93 -1.41
C GLY A 506 -7.37 33.29 -2.05
N LYS A 507 -7.35 34.33 -2.93
CA LYS A 507 -6.12 34.81 -3.52
C LYS A 507 -5.17 35.38 -2.46
N GLU A 508 -5.66 36.22 -1.56
CA GLU A 508 -4.86 36.79 -0.46
C GLU A 508 -4.28 35.70 0.43
N TYR A 509 -5.05 34.67 0.75
CA TYR A 509 -4.60 33.52 1.54
C TYR A 509 -3.39 32.83 0.89
N TRP A 510 -3.48 32.49 -0.39
CA TRP A 510 -2.40 31.81 -1.10
C TRP A 510 -1.15 32.69 -1.27
N LEU A 511 -1.34 33.99 -1.54
CA LEU A 511 -0.23 34.95 -1.60
C LEU A 511 0.47 35.09 -0.24
N ASP A 512 -0.28 35.09 0.86
CA ASP A 512 0.31 35.13 2.20
C ASP A 512 1.11 33.86 2.50
N LEU A 513 0.61 32.68 2.12
CA LEU A 513 1.37 31.43 2.26
C LEU A 513 2.69 31.47 1.48
N MET A 514 2.66 31.94 0.23
CA MET A 514 3.87 32.07 -0.60
C MET A 514 4.87 33.07 -0.01
N LYS A 515 4.39 34.21 0.48
CA LYS A 515 5.19 35.19 1.19
C LYS A 515 5.84 34.64 2.46
N ASN A 516 5.16 33.69 3.12
CA ASN A 516 5.60 33.00 4.32
C ASN A 516 6.32 31.67 4.04
N GLY A 517 6.83 31.46 2.82
CA GLY A 517 7.81 30.41 2.52
C GLY A 517 7.31 29.24 1.70
N VAL A 518 6.01 29.04 1.56
CA VAL A 518 5.47 27.96 0.72
C VAL A 518 5.82 28.24 -0.73
N GLY A 519 6.40 27.25 -1.41
CA GLY A 519 6.76 27.37 -2.81
C GLY A 519 5.56 27.16 -3.75
N LYS A 520 5.76 27.49 -5.02
CA LYS A 520 4.73 27.26 -6.06
C LYS A 520 4.28 25.81 -6.15
N THR A 521 5.18 24.87 -5.91
CA THR A 521 4.86 23.41 -5.92
C THR A 521 3.95 23.02 -4.76
N GLY A 522 4.18 23.57 -3.56
CA GLY A 522 3.32 23.35 -2.40
C GLY A 522 1.90 23.89 -2.62
N VAL A 523 1.79 25.12 -3.12
CA VAL A 523 0.48 25.72 -3.47
C VAL A 523 -0.21 24.88 -4.55
N PHE A 524 0.50 24.49 -5.61
CA PHE A 524 -0.05 23.60 -6.65
C PHE A 524 -0.56 22.28 -6.07
N ALA A 525 0.18 21.67 -5.14
CA ALA A 525 -0.20 20.39 -4.52
C ALA A 525 -1.53 20.50 -3.77
N GLU A 526 -1.77 21.60 -3.05
CA GLU A 526 -3.05 21.85 -2.37
C GLU A 526 -4.22 22.01 -3.36
N PHE A 527 -3.99 22.72 -4.47
CA PHE A 527 -4.98 22.82 -5.55
C PHE A 527 -5.26 21.45 -6.18
N ALA A 528 -4.22 20.65 -6.42
CA ALA A 528 -4.35 19.31 -6.96
C ALA A 528 -5.09 18.36 -6.00
N ALA A 529 -4.98 18.57 -4.69
CA ALA A 529 -5.68 17.81 -3.67
C ALA A 529 -7.14 18.25 -3.45
N SER A 530 -7.56 19.40 -4.02
CA SER A 530 -8.88 20.00 -3.80
C SER A 530 -10.04 19.11 -4.27
N PRO A 531 -11.22 19.24 -3.64
CA PRO A 531 -12.45 18.59 -4.11
C PRO A 531 -12.84 19.02 -5.53
N GLU A 532 -12.61 20.28 -5.89
CA GLU A 532 -12.91 20.82 -7.22
C GLU A 532 -12.06 20.15 -8.30
N PHE A 533 -10.75 20.00 -8.09
CA PHE A 533 -9.91 19.30 -9.05
C PHE A 533 -10.25 17.81 -9.12
N SER A 534 -10.61 17.21 -7.98
CA SER A 534 -11.11 15.83 -7.95
C SER A 534 -12.38 15.66 -8.80
N ALA A 535 -13.30 16.62 -8.74
CA ALA A 535 -14.51 16.62 -9.58
C ALA A 535 -14.18 16.81 -11.07
N ILE A 536 -13.24 17.68 -11.40
CA ILE A 536 -12.76 17.87 -12.78
C ILE A 536 -12.17 16.56 -13.31
N CYS A 537 -11.25 15.93 -12.59
CA CYS A 537 -10.67 14.65 -13.02
C CYS A 537 -11.74 13.56 -13.19
N LYS A 538 -12.71 13.49 -12.27
CA LYS A 538 -13.83 12.55 -12.35
C LYS A 538 -14.70 12.78 -13.60
N ASN A 539 -14.99 14.03 -13.95
CA ASN A 539 -15.78 14.38 -15.14
C ASN A 539 -15.10 13.91 -16.44
N TYR A 540 -13.78 13.91 -16.47
CA TYR A 540 -12.99 13.41 -17.60
C TYR A 540 -12.63 11.93 -17.49
N GLY A 541 -13.10 11.20 -16.47
CA GLY A 541 -12.77 9.79 -16.26
C GLY A 541 -11.30 9.52 -15.94
N ILE A 542 -10.58 10.50 -15.36
CA ILE A 542 -9.15 10.47 -15.08
C ILE A 542 -8.92 10.27 -13.58
N THR A 543 -7.95 9.42 -13.24
CA THR A 543 -7.48 9.31 -11.84
C THR A 543 -6.81 10.61 -11.44
N ARG A 544 -7.30 11.28 -10.38
CA ARG A 544 -6.73 12.53 -9.87
C ARG A 544 -5.26 12.37 -9.52
N GLY A 545 -4.93 11.38 -8.69
CA GLY A 545 -3.61 11.20 -8.10
C GLY A 545 -3.15 12.39 -7.24
N ASP A 546 -1.88 12.43 -6.89
CA ASP A 546 -1.28 13.48 -6.09
C ASP A 546 -0.12 14.15 -6.85
N ALA A 547 0.14 15.42 -6.54
CA ALA A 547 1.31 16.13 -7.05
C ALA A 547 2.59 15.59 -6.41
N VAL A 548 3.69 15.67 -7.14
CA VAL A 548 5.03 15.33 -6.63
C VAL A 548 5.62 16.54 -5.93
N VAL A 549 5.91 16.41 -4.64
CA VAL A 549 6.49 17.47 -3.82
C VAL A 549 7.85 17.01 -3.32
N SER A 550 8.91 17.71 -3.72
CA SER A 550 10.30 17.39 -3.38
C SER A 550 10.89 18.29 -2.30
N GLU A 551 10.59 19.61 -2.36
CA GLU A 551 11.15 20.57 -1.42
C GLU A 551 10.49 20.47 -0.03
N GLY A 552 11.30 20.48 1.04
CA GLY A 552 10.83 20.36 2.42
C GLY A 552 9.75 21.38 2.78
N ARG A 553 9.91 22.62 2.35
CA ARG A 553 8.96 23.73 2.57
C ARG A 553 7.59 23.52 1.89
N ASP A 554 7.48 22.61 0.95
CA ASP A 554 6.25 22.34 0.20
C ASP A 554 5.51 21.09 0.69
N LYS A 555 6.14 20.28 1.55
CA LYS A 555 5.58 19.01 2.04
C LYS A 555 4.55 19.19 3.17
N ASN A 556 4.68 20.27 3.94
CA ASN A 556 3.77 20.57 5.05
C ASN A 556 3.72 22.09 5.29
N ILE A 557 2.60 22.70 4.92
CA ILE A 557 2.40 24.15 5.02
C ILE A 557 2.58 24.66 6.45
N GLY A 558 2.07 23.92 7.45
CA GLY A 558 2.18 24.31 8.85
C GLY A 558 3.62 24.33 9.36
N ALA A 559 4.41 23.30 8.98
CA ALA A 559 5.85 23.26 9.26
C ALA A 559 6.55 24.49 8.65
N THR A 560 6.26 24.80 7.41
CA THR A 560 6.85 25.93 6.69
C THR A 560 6.50 27.26 7.33
N GLN A 561 5.23 27.46 7.68
CA GLN A 561 4.82 28.66 8.40
C GLN A 561 5.52 28.81 9.75
N PHE A 562 5.70 27.71 10.48
CA PHE A 562 6.41 27.74 11.77
C PHE A 562 7.89 28.10 11.58
N ILE A 563 8.59 27.41 10.69
CA ILE A 563 10.02 27.66 10.44
C ILE A 563 10.22 29.09 9.87
N ALA A 564 9.39 29.53 8.95
CA ALA A 564 9.45 30.90 8.42
C ALA A 564 9.25 31.98 9.52
N ARG A 565 8.39 31.72 10.53
CA ARG A 565 8.25 32.60 11.71
C ARG A 565 9.54 32.64 12.53
N LEU A 566 10.27 31.55 12.68
CA LEU A 566 11.57 31.54 13.35
C LEU A 566 12.56 32.49 12.66
N TYR A 567 12.64 32.49 11.35
CA TYR A 567 13.46 33.43 10.59
C TYR A 567 12.96 34.87 10.71
N THR A 568 11.66 35.08 10.48
CA THR A 568 11.12 36.44 10.33
C THR A 568 10.83 37.13 11.67
N LYS A 569 10.36 36.41 12.69
CA LYS A 569 9.97 36.98 13.98
C LYS A 569 11.08 36.86 15.04
N ALA A 570 11.83 35.74 15.07
CA ALA A 570 12.94 35.63 16.00
C ALA A 570 14.20 36.29 15.42
N LEU A 571 14.65 35.90 14.24
CA LEU A 571 15.87 36.47 13.66
C LEU A 571 15.66 37.84 12.97
N GLY A 572 14.42 38.20 12.63
CA GLY A 572 14.10 39.50 12.00
C GLY A 572 14.63 39.65 10.58
N ARG A 573 14.81 38.56 9.87
CA ARG A 573 15.25 38.51 8.49
C ARG A 573 14.43 37.54 7.64
N THR A 574 14.54 37.67 6.33
CA THR A 574 13.97 36.69 5.41
C THR A 574 14.74 35.35 5.54
N TYR A 575 14.03 34.25 5.39
CA TYR A 575 14.63 32.91 5.30
C TYR A 575 15.45 32.80 4.01
N ASP A 576 16.49 31.99 4.04
CA ASP A 576 17.06 31.41 2.84
C ASP A 576 16.30 30.10 2.52
N VAL A 577 16.15 29.82 1.22
CA VAL A 577 15.32 28.68 0.76
C VAL A 577 15.91 27.34 1.21
N ASP A 578 17.22 27.19 1.18
CA ASP A 578 17.90 25.95 1.54
C ASP A 578 17.75 25.67 3.04
N GLY A 579 17.93 26.68 3.89
CA GLY A 579 17.71 26.56 5.33
C GLY A 579 16.26 26.29 5.69
N LEU A 580 15.31 26.92 4.99
CA LEU A 580 13.88 26.65 5.18
C LEU A 580 13.55 25.21 4.81
N ASN A 581 14.01 24.73 3.65
CA ASN A 581 13.83 23.33 3.22
C ASN A 581 14.42 22.35 4.22
N TYR A 582 15.66 22.60 4.67
CA TYR A 582 16.35 21.73 5.62
C TYR A 582 15.58 21.58 6.94
N TRP A 583 15.20 22.71 7.57
CA TRP A 583 14.48 22.66 8.85
C TRP A 583 13.07 22.11 8.72
N CYS A 584 12.38 22.37 7.62
CA CYS A 584 11.09 21.73 7.34
C CYS A 584 11.23 20.20 7.23
N ASP A 585 12.22 19.73 6.49
CA ASP A 585 12.48 18.29 6.34
C ASP A 585 12.86 17.64 7.68
N CYS A 586 13.72 18.26 8.49
CA CYS A 586 14.07 17.80 9.82
C CYS A 586 12.84 17.68 10.74
N LEU A 587 11.95 18.68 10.69
CA LEU A 587 10.73 18.70 11.50
C LEU A 587 9.73 17.62 11.04
N ILE A 588 9.51 17.49 9.74
CA ILE A 588 8.60 16.49 9.15
C ILE A 588 9.08 15.07 9.40
N ARG A 589 10.40 14.83 9.30
CA ARG A 589 11.01 13.53 9.60
C ARG A 589 11.17 13.25 11.10
N LYS A 590 10.77 14.21 11.95
CA LYS A 590 10.90 14.13 13.41
C LYS A 590 12.34 13.92 13.91
N GLU A 591 13.31 14.39 13.13
CA GLU A 591 14.73 14.40 13.54
C GLU A 591 14.95 15.38 14.69
N TYR A 592 14.17 16.46 14.69
CA TYR A 592 14.08 17.44 15.78
C TYR A 592 12.62 17.83 16.00
N SER A 593 12.24 18.01 17.23
CA SER A 593 10.95 18.63 17.57
C SER A 593 10.94 20.13 17.23
N ALA A 594 9.75 20.70 17.05
CA ALA A 594 9.61 22.14 16.85
C ALA A 594 10.21 22.97 17.98
N ALA A 595 10.11 22.47 19.23
CA ALA A 595 10.70 23.08 20.41
C ALA A 595 12.23 23.08 20.37
N GLU A 596 12.84 21.96 19.97
CA GLU A 596 14.29 21.83 19.84
C GLU A 596 14.86 22.73 18.74
N ILE A 597 14.22 22.75 17.56
CA ILE A 597 14.62 23.65 16.48
C ILE A 597 14.58 25.10 16.95
N ALA A 598 13.46 25.53 17.54
CA ALA A 598 13.31 26.89 18.02
C ALA A 598 14.38 27.25 19.04
N SER A 599 14.51 26.44 20.09
CA SER A 599 15.41 26.75 21.20
C SER A 599 16.89 26.68 20.77
N THR A 600 17.35 25.54 20.23
CA THR A 600 18.78 25.31 20.00
C THR A 600 19.30 26.03 18.76
N GLN A 601 18.53 26.10 17.69
CA GLN A 601 19.01 26.61 16.41
C GLN A 601 18.70 28.08 16.17
N PHE A 602 17.63 28.60 16.81
CA PHE A 602 17.22 29.98 16.60
C PHE A 602 17.44 30.85 17.83
N PHE A 603 16.83 30.54 18.98
CA PHE A 603 16.89 31.41 20.17
C PHE A 603 18.26 31.41 20.87
N HIS A 604 19.02 30.30 20.81
CA HIS A 604 20.40 30.23 21.29
C HIS A 604 21.46 30.53 20.22
N SER A 605 21.06 30.88 19.00
CA SER A 605 21.99 31.25 17.95
C SER A 605 22.73 32.56 18.29
N LYS A 606 23.96 32.70 17.78
CA LYS A 606 24.71 33.96 17.88
C LYS A 606 23.92 35.12 17.28
N GLU A 607 23.23 34.88 16.16
CA GLU A 607 22.41 35.89 15.45
C GLU A 607 21.29 36.43 16.36
N PHE A 608 20.61 35.60 17.09
CA PHE A 608 19.54 36.02 18.00
C PHE A 608 20.10 36.68 19.26
N THR A 609 21.12 36.11 19.88
CA THR A 609 21.67 36.59 21.14
C THR A 609 22.35 37.96 20.97
N MET A 610 22.99 38.22 19.82
CA MET A 610 23.59 39.53 19.49
C MET A 610 22.57 40.68 19.36
N LYS A 611 21.25 40.38 19.26
CA LYS A 611 20.22 41.43 19.22
C LYS A 611 20.10 42.17 20.57
N GLY A 612 20.55 41.59 21.66
CA GLY A 612 20.53 42.22 22.97
C GLY A 612 19.15 42.64 23.44
N LEU A 613 18.11 41.87 23.10
CA LEU A 613 16.71 42.21 23.41
C LEU A 613 16.51 42.35 24.94
N GLY A 614 15.75 43.36 25.36
CA GLY A 614 15.21 43.43 26.72
C GLY A 614 14.18 42.34 26.96
N ASP A 615 13.86 42.04 28.23
CA ASP A 615 12.91 40.96 28.59
C ASP A 615 11.53 41.14 27.96
N SER A 616 11.03 42.38 27.90
CA SER A 616 9.74 42.68 27.25
C SER A 616 9.74 42.32 25.78
N ASP A 617 10.76 42.70 25.04
CA ASP A 617 10.84 42.39 23.61
C ASP A 617 11.11 40.92 23.37
N TYR A 618 11.87 40.25 24.26
CA TYR A 618 12.07 38.82 24.24
C TYR A 618 10.75 38.07 24.34
N VAL A 619 9.91 38.37 25.33
CA VAL A 619 8.60 37.73 25.51
C VAL A 619 7.69 38.00 24.30
N LYS A 620 7.65 39.23 23.77
CA LYS A 620 6.88 39.55 22.55
C LYS A 620 7.29 38.70 21.36
N VAL A 621 8.61 38.46 21.20
CA VAL A 621 9.13 37.58 20.14
C VAL A 621 8.66 36.15 20.34
N LEU A 622 8.62 35.63 21.57
CA LEU A 622 8.10 34.29 21.85
C LEU A 622 6.62 34.14 21.43
N TYR A 623 5.75 35.10 21.77
CA TYR A 623 4.35 35.09 21.33
C TYR A 623 4.21 35.02 19.81
N ARG A 624 4.96 35.89 19.09
CA ARG A 624 4.92 35.95 17.63
C ARG A 624 5.47 34.71 16.95
N THR A 625 6.46 34.07 17.56
CA THR A 625 7.15 32.92 16.97
C THR A 625 6.42 31.61 17.27
N PHE A 626 6.19 31.29 18.54
CA PHE A 626 5.56 30.02 18.94
C PHE A 626 4.06 30.03 18.66
N LEU A 627 3.36 31.09 19.06
CA LEU A 627 1.90 31.14 19.01
C LEU A 627 1.36 31.80 17.73
N GLY A 628 2.23 32.43 16.93
CA GLY A 628 1.83 33.08 15.67
C GLY A 628 0.88 34.28 15.84
N ARG A 629 0.82 34.85 17.04
CA ARG A 629 -0.05 35.97 17.38
C ARG A 629 0.69 37.06 18.15
N GLU A 630 0.07 38.24 18.24
CA GLU A 630 0.56 39.27 19.14
C GLU A 630 0.28 38.87 20.61
N TYR A 631 1.08 39.42 21.50
CA TYR A 631 0.87 39.26 22.93
C TYR A 631 -0.38 40.02 23.38
N ASP A 632 -0.97 39.55 24.45
CA ASP A 632 -1.91 40.33 25.25
C ASP A 632 -1.17 40.95 26.46
N GLU A 633 -1.63 42.10 26.91
CA GLU A 633 -0.95 42.87 27.97
C GLU A 633 -0.90 42.07 29.30
N GLU A 634 -1.89 41.28 29.60
CA GLU A 634 -1.96 40.46 30.83
C GLU A 634 -0.87 39.37 30.77
N GLY A 635 -0.78 38.64 29.69
CA GLY A 635 0.23 37.60 29.47
C GLY A 635 1.64 38.16 29.44
N LEU A 636 1.87 39.31 28.76
CA LEU A 636 3.15 39.98 28.80
C LEU A 636 3.57 40.36 30.22
N ASN A 637 2.66 41.02 30.98
CA ASN A 637 2.94 41.42 32.34
C ASN A 637 3.17 40.22 33.26
N TYR A 638 2.44 39.12 33.08
CA TYR A 638 2.68 37.88 33.81
C TYR A 638 4.11 37.39 33.62
N TRP A 639 4.57 37.24 32.40
CA TRP A 639 5.92 36.75 32.14
C TRP A 639 7.01 37.69 32.65
N LEU A 640 6.82 38.99 32.47
CA LEU A 640 7.74 40.00 33.02
C LEU A 640 7.81 39.95 34.54
N PHE A 641 6.69 39.70 35.22
CA PHE A 641 6.64 39.53 36.67
C PHE A 641 7.40 38.27 37.10
N GLN A 642 7.19 37.13 36.39
CA GLN A 642 7.92 35.87 36.66
C GLN A 642 9.44 36.08 36.51
N MET A 643 9.87 36.78 35.50
CA MET A 643 11.29 37.03 35.26
C MET A 643 11.91 37.97 36.30
N ARG A 644 11.20 39.07 36.63
CA ARG A 644 11.76 40.15 37.47
C ARG A 644 11.63 39.86 38.98
N VAL A 645 10.54 39.25 39.39
CA VAL A 645 10.23 39.02 40.81
C VAL A 645 10.69 37.65 41.28
N TYR A 646 10.42 36.62 40.46
CA TYR A 646 10.81 35.23 40.80
C TYR A 646 12.14 34.77 40.17
N GLY A 647 12.79 35.65 39.41
CA GLY A 647 14.11 35.34 38.83
C GLY A 647 14.06 34.27 37.73
N MET A 648 12.89 34.06 37.08
CA MET A 648 12.76 33.06 36.03
C MET A 648 13.66 33.41 34.86
N SER A 649 14.49 32.45 34.44
CA SER A 649 15.43 32.65 33.32
C SER A 649 14.70 32.72 31.97
N ARG A 650 15.30 33.34 30.97
CA ARG A 650 14.80 33.35 29.57
C ARG A 650 14.62 31.96 29.02
N ASP A 651 15.51 31.03 29.35
CA ASP A 651 15.43 29.62 28.93
C ASP A 651 14.23 28.91 29.55
N THR A 652 13.91 29.22 30.80
CA THR A 652 12.72 28.69 31.46
C THR A 652 11.46 29.22 30.77
N VAL A 653 11.40 30.52 30.51
CA VAL A 653 10.25 31.12 29.80
C VAL A 653 10.12 30.54 28.39
N LEU A 654 11.21 30.38 27.64
CA LEU A 654 11.23 29.72 26.34
C LEU A 654 10.64 28.30 26.40
N ASN A 655 11.07 27.51 27.37
CA ASN A 655 10.58 26.16 27.58
C ASN A 655 9.08 26.11 27.93
N GLU A 656 8.59 27.07 28.70
CA GLU A 656 7.17 27.19 29.02
C GLU A 656 6.33 27.47 27.75
N PHE A 657 6.80 28.36 26.85
CA PHE A 657 6.17 28.59 25.56
C PHE A 657 6.21 27.32 24.69
N ALA A 658 7.33 26.65 24.60
CA ALA A 658 7.53 25.42 23.82
C ALA A 658 6.67 24.24 24.34
N ASN A 659 6.38 24.22 25.63
CA ASN A 659 5.55 23.20 26.28
C ASN A 659 4.10 23.62 26.48
N SER A 660 3.73 24.86 26.13
CA SER A 660 2.39 25.36 26.35
C SER A 660 1.32 24.53 25.59
N LYS A 661 0.14 24.46 26.17
CA LYS A 661 -1.00 23.78 25.54
C LYS A 661 -1.34 24.39 24.18
N GLU A 662 -1.25 25.72 24.05
CA GLU A 662 -1.52 26.46 22.82
C GLU A 662 -0.53 26.05 21.71
N PHE A 663 0.78 26.03 22.00
CA PHE A 663 1.78 25.62 21.01
C PHE A 663 1.63 24.15 20.60
N LYS A 664 1.38 23.25 21.55
CA LYS A 664 1.13 21.83 21.26
C LYS A 664 -0.12 21.64 20.38
N GLN A 665 -1.16 22.44 20.59
CA GLN A 665 -2.35 22.42 19.73
C GLN A 665 -2.04 22.91 18.32
N ILE A 666 -1.25 23.96 18.17
CA ILE A 666 -0.80 24.47 16.86
C ILE A 666 0.00 23.38 16.12
N MET A 667 0.95 22.74 16.79
CA MET A 667 1.74 21.65 16.17
C MET A 667 0.86 20.46 15.78
N ALA A 668 -0.07 20.07 16.64
CA ALA A 668 -1.03 19.01 16.35
C ALA A 668 -1.93 19.33 15.13
N GLN A 669 -2.34 20.59 14.95
CA GLN A 669 -3.08 21.02 13.76
C GLN A 669 -2.22 20.90 12.48
N TYR A 670 -0.92 21.02 12.60
CA TYR A 670 0.02 20.83 11.50
C TYR A 670 0.39 19.35 11.25
N GLY A 671 -0.09 18.42 12.10
CA GLY A 671 0.27 17.00 12.03
C GLY A 671 1.68 16.69 12.51
N LEU A 672 2.23 17.54 13.38
CA LEU A 672 3.60 17.51 13.90
C LEU A 672 3.65 17.12 15.37
#